data_ec9f2e0d5ae5bc4e3cbf829740f346d3
#
_entry.id   ec9f2e0d5ae5bc4e3cbf829740f346d3
#
_cell.length_a   1.000
_cell.length_b   1.000
_cell.length_c   1.000
_cell.angle_alpha   90.00
_cell.angle_beta   90.00
_cell.angle_gamma   90.00
#
_symmetry.space_group_name_H-M   'P 1'
#
loop_
_entity.id
_entity.type
_entity.pdbx_description
1 polymer ?
#
loop_
_entity_poly.entity_id
_entity_poly.type
_entity_poly.pdbx_seq_one_letter_code
_entity_poly.pdbx_strand_id
1 'polypeptide(L)'
;MTDNIGNYQSQVADAFQLPKVIAQLTNISALLNNSQTQRLSNGPDYVVKTQLLIDEQPIDITIKVFKHQNWLKDWYDWRNGSKAKRSYDAARFLQDKGVNTPAPIAWLERWSGKRLLESYYVCLFEPGISFRDALSDIYYNQRDNAPLMDLLHLVAPAIRTMHDAGFMHGDMGNQNILLPRNESNAWLAPQFIDLNRAKYSNEPLTLQQRAFDLARIALPGAYLKTFKTIYNYHQDFPADFDKLEQKARDRFWSHRRNGKWRHPIRHWKSKKLPKAKPIYPPVQDIWLWDEKSAQPMIVPGRQEKHAYRNWRYMFSMLWQGVCAAPSIYKRYKQLLAQSYCTPVEMKGRIGIAMHPHPDFIETELVLLEQLGNPPVLLRFCHHETITEWNRTIALVKQLRSKGVEVMLAVLQDRQAILQPDSWKAFLTLIIESVGEQVAHIEITHASNRLKWGIWSSTEYAQLMTPAFELQRRFPHIRLVGPACIDFEYLPVIAALNTQPKTQPLAALSHLLYVDRRGAPENTQGNKFSTLEKSALLKALAQWSDRCEDKIIVSEVNWPVKHTGIWSPIGCPYETPKWRREQPGETEDEYANYMLRYLAITLCSGHVEQVFWWRLSANGYGLVDDRDNFRIRPAFTALAFFLQTIGQTTFIRKCDSPDNIFVLEFLSGTSNVWMAWALADSDYELDISYSKVLDKDGNVITKARLSGSPIYLFS
;
A
#
# COMPACT_ATOMS: atom_id res chain seq x y z
N MET A 1 -41.54 27.33 15.24
CA MET A 1 -43.01 27.09 15.33
C MET A 1 -43.39 26.20 14.16
N THR A 2 -44.24 25.21 14.34
CA THR A 2 -44.76 24.41 13.22
C THR A 2 -45.90 25.20 12.61
N ASP A 3 -45.76 25.58 11.34
CA ASP A 3 -46.77 26.30 10.58
C ASP A 3 -47.59 25.30 9.77
N ASN A 4 -48.85 25.58 9.56
CA ASN A 4 -49.67 24.77 8.67
C ASN A 4 -49.62 25.39 7.26
N ILE A 5 -49.11 24.60 6.27
CA ILE A 5 -49.17 24.98 4.88
C ILE A 5 -50.27 24.16 4.20
N GLY A 6 -51.43 24.80 3.96
CA GLY A 6 -52.61 24.09 3.44
C GLY A 6 -53.07 22.97 4.40
N ASN A 7 -53.08 21.71 3.91
CA ASN A 7 -53.44 20.52 4.68
C ASN A 7 -52.25 19.81 5.34
N TYR A 8 -51.06 20.40 5.31
CA TYR A 8 -49.84 19.82 5.85
C TYR A 8 -49.41 20.53 7.14
N GLN A 9 -49.00 19.76 8.13
CA GLN A 9 -48.11 20.24 9.17
C GLN A 9 -46.72 20.38 8.53
N SER A 10 -46.07 21.52 8.76
CA SER A 10 -44.86 21.81 8.04
C SER A 10 -43.91 22.75 8.80
N GLN A 11 -42.70 22.86 8.35
CA GLN A 11 -41.79 23.94 8.65
C GLN A 11 -40.97 24.24 7.38
N VAL A 12 -40.83 25.52 7.08
CA VAL A 12 -40.01 26.04 6.00
C VAL A 12 -38.86 26.78 6.62
N ALA A 13 -37.66 26.61 6.06
CA ALA A 13 -36.48 27.35 6.51
C ALA A 13 -36.63 28.84 6.21
N ASP A 14 -36.11 29.70 7.08
CA ASP A 14 -36.34 31.16 7.06
C ASP A 14 -35.98 31.80 5.70
N ALA A 15 -34.89 31.34 5.08
CA ALA A 15 -34.45 31.81 3.76
C ALA A 15 -35.46 31.48 2.63
N PHE A 16 -36.39 30.56 2.82
CA PHE A 16 -37.37 30.11 1.84
C PHE A 16 -38.83 30.43 2.25
N GLN A 17 -39.05 31.20 3.29
CA GLN A 17 -40.36 31.64 3.71
C GLN A 17 -40.98 32.72 2.82
N LEU A 18 -40.96 32.51 1.50
CA LEU A 18 -41.50 33.37 0.50
C LEU A 18 -42.90 32.94 0.08
N PRO A 19 -43.90 33.85 -0.10
CA PRO A 19 -45.28 33.48 -0.46
C PRO A 19 -45.37 32.55 -1.67
N LYS A 20 -44.57 32.81 -2.73
CA LYS A 20 -44.52 32.01 -3.96
C LYS A 20 -43.98 30.61 -3.68
N VAL A 21 -42.99 30.47 -2.80
CA VAL A 21 -42.41 29.17 -2.41
C VAL A 21 -43.41 28.37 -1.62
N ILE A 22 -44.09 29.00 -0.64
CA ILE A 22 -45.12 28.40 0.16
C ILE A 22 -46.28 27.90 -0.69
N ALA A 23 -46.75 28.69 -1.68
CA ALA A 23 -47.79 28.28 -2.61
C ALA A 23 -47.42 27.04 -3.42
N GLN A 24 -46.17 26.93 -3.89
CA GLN A 24 -45.66 25.75 -4.62
C GLN A 24 -45.58 24.54 -3.69
N LEU A 25 -45.08 24.70 -2.46
CA LEU A 25 -44.99 23.62 -1.47
C LEU A 25 -46.40 23.13 -1.03
N THR A 26 -47.41 24.01 -0.99
CA THR A 26 -48.80 23.63 -0.73
C THR A 26 -49.31 22.63 -1.79
N ASN A 27 -48.86 22.78 -3.03
CA ASN A 27 -49.19 21.89 -4.15
C ASN A 27 -48.01 20.97 -4.54
N ILE A 28 -47.45 20.31 -3.51
CA ILE A 28 -46.25 19.42 -3.74
C ILE A 28 -46.53 18.32 -4.75
N SER A 29 -47.77 17.90 -4.90
CA SER A 29 -48.19 16.93 -5.92
C SER A 29 -47.93 17.42 -7.35
N ALA A 30 -48.11 18.72 -7.62
CA ALA A 30 -47.80 19.32 -8.89
C ALA A 30 -46.28 19.32 -9.16
N LEU A 31 -45.47 19.64 -8.15
CA LEU A 31 -43.99 19.56 -8.23
C LEU A 31 -43.53 18.12 -8.55
N LEU A 32 -44.18 17.11 -7.95
CA LEU A 32 -43.81 15.71 -8.19
C LEU A 32 -44.21 15.20 -9.58
N ASN A 33 -45.22 15.78 -10.17
CA ASN A 33 -45.76 15.40 -11.50
C ASN A 33 -45.33 16.36 -12.63
N ASN A 34 -44.42 17.29 -12.36
CA ASN A 34 -43.87 18.19 -13.36
C ASN A 34 -43.11 17.40 -14.46
N SER A 35 -43.21 17.83 -15.72
CA SER A 35 -42.49 17.23 -16.84
C SER A 35 -40.98 17.23 -16.70
N GLN A 36 -40.43 18.16 -15.91
CA GLN A 36 -38.98 18.25 -15.61
C GLN A 36 -38.54 17.39 -14.40
N THR A 37 -39.48 16.67 -13.78
CA THR A 37 -39.15 15.87 -12.59
C THR A 37 -38.42 14.60 -12.96
N GLN A 38 -37.21 14.47 -12.48
CA GLN A 38 -36.35 13.28 -12.65
C GLN A 38 -36.36 12.43 -11.37
N ARG A 39 -36.60 11.15 -11.53
CA ARG A 39 -36.52 10.20 -10.43
C ARG A 39 -35.06 9.76 -10.19
N LEU A 40 -34.53 10.04 -9.01
CA LEU A 40 -33.13 9.72 -8.65
C LEU A 40 -33.00 8.37 -7.97
N SER A 41 -34.06 7.83 -7.34
CA SER A 41 -34.00 6.53 -6.67
C SER A 41 -35.28 5.73 -6.84
N ASN A 42 -35.13 4.39 -6.89
CA ASN A 42 -36.24 3.44 -7.01
C ASN A 42 -36.40 2.65 -5.71
N GLY A 43 -37.46 2.89 -4.96
CA GLY A 43 -37.72 2.19 -3.71
C GLY A 43 -39.12 2.54 -3.14
N PRO A 44 -39.49 1.95 -1.99
CA PRO A 44 -40.70 2.38 -1.31
C PRO A 44 -40.62 3.84 -0.85
N ASP A 45 -39.51 4.26 -0.29
CA ASP A 45 -39.16 5.66 -0.13
C ASP A 45 -38.33 6.04 -1.38
N TYR A 46 -38.64 7.13 -2.05
CA TYR A 46 -37.97 7.53 -3.27
C TYR A 46 -37.59 9.02 -3.28
N VAL A 47 -36.65 9.36 -4.12
CA VAL A 47 -36.12 10.71 -4.26
C VAL A 47 -36.32 11.19 -5.69
N VAL A 48 -36.77 12.41 -5.83
CA VAL A 48 -36.92 13.08 -7.11
C VAL A 48 -36.15 14.39 -7.13
N LYS A 49 -35.61 14.75 -8.28
CA LYS A 49 -35.11 16.08 -8.61
C LYS A 49 -36.19 16.82 -9.38
N THR A 50 -36.48 18.04 -9.00
CA THR A 50 -37.43 18.93 -9.69
C THR A 50 -36.97 20.38 -9.51
N GLN A 51 -37.75 21.34 -10.01
CA GLN A 51 -37.44 22.75 -9.89
C GLN A 51 -38.47 23.47 -9.04
N LEU A 52 -37.98 24.39 -8.19
CA LEU A 52 -38.76 25.33 -7.40
C LEU A 52 -38.47 26.75 -7.90
N LEU A 53 -39.49 27.52 -8.16
CA LEU A 53 -39.34 28.93 -8.61
C LEU A 53 -39.17 29.84 -7.40
N ILE A 54 -38.03 30.49 -7.29
CA ILE A 54 -37.72 31.53 -6.32
C ILE A 54 -37.40 32.81 -7.09
N ASP A 55 -38.15 33.88 -6.85
CA ASP A 55 -38.01 35.17 -7.57
C ASP A 55 -37.91 34.99 -9.11
N GLU A 56 -38.77 34.12 -9.65
CA GLU A 56 -38.83 33.74 -11.08
C GLU A 56 -37.63 32.95 -11.62
N GLN A 57 -36.63 32.69 -10.77
CA GLN A 57 -35.50 31.83 -11.11
C GLN A 57 -35.78 30.38 -10.73
N PRO A 58 -35.60 29.41 -11.66
CA PRO A 58 -35.75 28.00 -11.34
C PRO A 58 -34.52 27.51 -10.58
N ILE A 59 -34.72 26.99 -9.39
CA ILE A 59 -33.70 26.39 -8.54
C ILE A 59 -33.95 24.89 -8.47
N ASP A 60 -32.94 24.10 -8.74
CA ASP A 60 -33.00 22.65 -8.63
C ASP A 60 -33.13 22.21 -7.17
N ILE A 61 -34.14 21.42 -6.88
CA ILE A 61 -34.43 20.88 -5.54
C ILE A 61 -34.54 19.36 -5.58
N THR A 62 -34.37 18.77 -4.40
CA THR A 62 -34.61 17.36 -4.15
C THR A 62 -35.81 17.18 -3.21
N ILE A 63 -36.77 16.35 -3.61
CA ILE A 63 -37.89 15.96 -2.76
C ILE A 63 -37.74 14.48 -2.42
N LYS A 64 -37.61 14.16 -1.15
CA LYS A 64 -37.63 12.78 -0.63
C LYS A 64 -39.03 12.46 -0.14
N VAL A 65 -39.65 11.48 -0.78
CA VAL A 65 -41.01 11.01 -0.51
C VAL A 65 -40.94 9.78 0.38
N PHE A 66 -41.53 9.85 1.56
CA PHE A 66 -41.61 8.72 2.47
C PHE A 66 -43.03 8.11 2.44
N LYS A 67 -43.10 6.82 2.08
CA LYS A 67 -44.39 6.11 2.05
C LYS A 67 -44.79 5.59 3.41
N HIS A 68 -46.11 5.56 3.63
CA HIS A 68 -46.72 4.86 4.74
C HIS A 68 -46.22 3.43 4.84
N GLN A 69 -45.91 2.96 6.06
CA GLN A 69 -45.34 1.64 6.26
C GLN A 69 -46.27 0.69 7.02
N ASN A 70 -46.53 0.93 8.30
CA ASN A 70 -47.46 0.19 9.15
C ASN A 70 -47.81 0.99 10.42
N TRP A 71 -48.86 0.60 11.12
CA TRP A 71 -49.37 1.31 12.27
C TRP A 71 -48.37 1.45 13.44
N LEU A 72 -47.49 0.46 13.64
CA LEU A 72 -46.41 0.55 14.68
C LEU A 72 -45.40 1.64 14.37
N LYS A 73 -45.07 1.80 13.09
CA LYS A 73 -44.14 2.84 12.66
C LYS A 73 -44.82 4.21 12.62
N ASP A 74 -46.06 4.28 12.26
CA ASP A 74 -46.84 5.52 12.33
C ASP A 74 -46.91 6.01 13.79
N TRP A 75 -47.14 5.10 14.75
CA TRP A 75 -47.12 5.44 16.16
C TRP A 75 -45.77 5.93 16.66
N TYR A 76 -44.68 5.28 16.17
CA TYR A 76 -43.32 5.72 16.46
C TYR A 76 -43.04 7.12 15.87
N ASP A 77 -43.40 7.34 14.59
CA ASP A 77 -43.23 8.61 13.90
C ASP A 77 -44.10 9.72 14.50
N TRP A 78 -45.31 9.40 14.95
CA TRP A 78 -46.16 10.35 15.66
C TRP A 78 -45.52 10.84 16.97
N ARG A 79 -44.83 9.95 17.68
CA ARG A 79 -44.19 10.28 18.96
C ARG A 79 -42.83 10.99 18.76
N ASN A 80 -42.08 10.64 17.76
CA ASN A 80 -40.67 11.06 17.58
C ASN A 80 -40.45 11.97 16.34
N GLY A 81 -41.53 12.38 15.65
CA GLY A 81 -41.49 13.05 14.36
C GLY A 81 -41.33 12.08 13.20
N SER A 82 -41.87 12.41 12.01
CA SER A 82 -41.74 11.61 10.85
C SER A 82 -40.30 11.54 10.35
N LYS A 83 -40.03 10.67 9.39
CA LYS A 83 -38.73 10.62 8.72
C LYS A 83 -38.37 11.96 8.06
N ALA A 84 -39.36 12.66 7.46
CA ALA A 84 -39.16 13.97 6.85
C ALA A 84 -38.72 15.02 7.86
N LYS A 85 -39.51 15.12 8.96
CA LYS A 85 -39.16 16.04 10.05
C LYS A 85 -37.81 15.75 10.65
N ARG A 86 -37.51 14.48 10.97
CA ARG A 86 -36.17 14.11 11.48
C ARG A 86 -35.04 14.44 10.50
N SER A 87 -35.25 14.27 9.18
CA SER A 87 -34.26 14.65 8.18
C SER A 87 -34.00 16.14 8.15
N TYR A 88 -35.07 16.94 8.24
CA TYR A 88 -35.00 18.40 8.26
C TYR A 88 -34.29 18.91 9.51
N ASP A 89 -34.73 18.45 10.69
CA ASP A 89 -34.17 18.87 11.97
C ASP A 89 -32.67 18.49 12.05
N ALA A 90 -32.31 17.31 11.55
CA ALA A 90 -30.92 16.86 11.48
C ALA A 90 -30.07 17.69 10.50
N ALA A 91 -30.63 18.05 9.34
CA ALA A 91 -29.95 18.91 8.37
C ALA A 91 -29.71 20.32 8.91
N ARG A 92 -30.72 20.91 9.58
CA ARG A 92 -30.60 22.19 10.27
C ARG A 92 -29.49 22.16 11.33
N PHE A 93 -29.47 21.11 12.17
CA PHE A 93 -28.41 20.96 13.17
C PHE A 93 -27.01 20.91 12.54
N LEU A 94 -26.83 20.16 11.43
CA LEU A 94 -25.55 20.13 10.73
C LEU A 94 -25.14 21.49 10.20
N GLN A 95 -26.08 22.24 9.57
CA GLN A 95 -25.81 23.59 9.08
C GLN A 95 -25.42 24.54 10.22
N ASP A 96 -26.14 24.50 11.33
CA ASP A 96 -25.85 25.34 12.51
C ASP A 96 -24.45 25.04 13.10
N LYS A 97 -23.92 23.84 12.87
CA LYS A 97 -22.57 23.41 13.27
C LYS A 97 -21.52 23.56 12.18
N GLY A 98 -21.87 24.14 11.02
CA GLY A 98 -20.93 24.29 9.90
C GLY A 98 -20.53 23.00 9.21
N VAL A 99 -21.34 21.93 9.34
CA VAL A 99 -21.10 20.63 8.68
C VAL A 99 -21.95 20.55 7.41
N ASN A 100 -21.35 20.17 6.30
CA ASN A 100 -21.99 20.22 4.99
C ASN A 100 -23.06 19.14 4.82
N THR A 101 -24.23 19.59 4.36
CA THR A 101 -25.38 18.78 3.94
C THR A 101 -26.19 19.63 2.95
N PRO A 102 -26.94 19.03 1.99
CA PRO A 102 -27.84 19.78 1.14
C PRO A 102 -28.77 20.68 1.98
N ALA A 103 -28.84 21.98 1.64
CA ALA A 103 -29.58 22.94 2.45
C ALA A 103 -31.07 22.54 2.56
N PRO A 104 -31.61 22.33 3.77
CA PRO A 104 -33.00 21.98 3.96
C PRO A 104 -33.92 23.16 3.63
N ILE A 105 -34.94 22.91 2.83
CA ILE A 105 -35.96 23.90 2.47
C ILE A 105 -37.20 23.73 3.37
N ALA A 106 -37.75 22.52 3.40
CA ALA A 106 -38.97 22.25 4.15
C ALA A 106 -39.15 20.77 4.48
N TRP A 107 -39.98 20.52 5.50
CA TRP A 107 -40.66 19.24 5.66
C TRP A 107 -42.15 19.48 5.65
N LEU A 108 -42.95 18.50 5.13
CA LEU A 108 -44.39 18.52 5.09
C LEU A 108 -44.93 17.13 5.48
N GLU A 109 -45.94 17.12 6.33
CA GLU A 109 -46.62 15.92 6.85
C GLU A 109 -48.10 16.08 6.78
N ARG A 110 -48.79 15.03 6.34
CA ARG A 110 -50.26 14.96 6.43
C ARG A 110 -50.67 13.75 7.27
N TRP A 111 -51.41 14.02 8.33
CA TRP A 111 -51.84 13.01 9.29
C TRP A 111 -53.38 12.84 9.28
N SER A 112 -53.83 11.59 9.54
CA SER A 112 -55.24 11.29 9.90
C SER A 112 -55.21 10.60 11.26
N GLY A 113 -55.52 11.35 12.30
CA GLY A 113 -55.28 10.92 13.68
C GLY A 113 -53.79 10.60 13.93
N LYS A 114 -53.47 9.33 14.25
CA LYS A 114 -52.09 8.86 14.45
C LYS A 114 -51.51 8.16 13.20
N ARG A 115 -52.19 8.20 12.06
CA ARG A 115 -51.79 7.59 10.83
C ARG A 115 -51.14 8.62 9.92
N LEU A 116 -49.86 8.38 9.52
CA LEU A 116 -49.11 9.20 8.58
C LEU A 116 -49.60 8.87 7.16
N LEU A 117 -50.20 9.84 6.48
CA LEU A 117 -50.69 9.70 5.11
C LEU A 117 -49.60 10.03 4.10
N GLU A 118 -48.94 11.18 4.29
CA GLU A 118 -47.91 11.72 3.41
C GLU A 118 -46.80 12.36 4.22
N SER A 119 -45.58 12.24 3.73
CA SER A 119 -44.41 12.83 4.37
C SER A 119 -43.34 13.15 3.34
N TYR A 120 -42.91 14.41 3.30
CA TYR A 120 -41.97 14.95 2.30
C TYR A 120 -40.87 15.74 2.98
N TYR A 121 -39.63 15.47 2.59
CA TYR A 121 -38.48 16.30 2.94
C TYR A 121 -37.94 16.96 1.68
N VAL A 122 -37.80 18.27 1.67
CA VAL A 122 -37.35 19.11 0.55
C VAL A 122 -36.04 19.77 0.92
N CYS A 123 -35.04 19.66 0.04
CA CYS A 123 -33.74 20.34 0.18
C CYS A 123 -33.23 20.79 -1.19
N LEU A 124 -32.22 21.65 -1.21
CA LEU A 124 -31.54 22.02 -2.45
C LEU A 124 -30.94 20.75 -3.10
N PHE A 125 -30.92 20.74 -4.44
CA PHE A 125 -30.23 19.70 -5.19
C PHE A 125 -28.74 20.04 -5.25
N GLU A 126 -27.92 19.10 -4.79
CA GLU A 126 -26.48 19.19 -4.90
C GLU A 126 -25.99 18.20 -5.96
N PRO A 127 -25.35 18.69 -7.03
CA PRO A 127 -24.76 17.82 -8.03
C PRO A 127 -23.54 17.11 -7.44
N GLY A 128 -23.43 15.81 -7.64
CA GLY A 128 -22.30 15.02 -7.14
C GLY A 128 -22.51 13.54 -7.25
N ILE A 129 -21.48 12.78 -6.97
CA ILE A 129 -21.54 11.31 -6.92
C ILE A 129 -21.37 10.82 -5.48
N SER A 130 -21.87 9.65 -5.17
CA SER A 130 -21.65 9.08 -3.84
C SER A 130 -20.19 8.66 -3.65
N PHE A 131 -19.70 8.69 -2.41
CA PHE A 131 -18.37 8.14 -2.07
C PHE A 131 -18.28 6.66 -2.50
N ARG A 132 -19.39 5.91 -2.45
CA ARG A 132 -19.48 4.56 -2.98
C ARG A 132 -19.14 4.50 -4.48
N ASP A 133 -19.73 5.37 -5.28
CA ASP A 133 -19.56 5.36 -6.73
C ASP A 133 -18.19 5.88 -7.14
N ALA A 134 -17.65 6.88 -6.41
CA ALA A 134 -16.27 7.33 -6.57
C ALA A 134 -15.26 6.21 -6.28
N LEU A 135 -15.43 5.45 -5.20
CA LEU A 135 -14.62 4.28 -4.91
C LEU A 135 -14.74 3.23 -6.01
N SER A 136 -15.97 2.97 -6.48
CA SER A 136 -16.21 2.00 -7.55
C SER A 136 -15.49 2.41 -8.84
N ASP A 137 -15.54 3.68 -9.20
CA ASP A 137 -14.85 4.19 -10.38
C ASP A 137 -13.33 3.99 -10.28
N ILE A 138 -12.74 4.33 -9.14
CA ILE A 138 -11.30 4.12 -8.91
C ILE A 138 -10.93 2.63 -9.03
N TYR A 139 -11.63 1.75 -8.34
CA TYR A 139 -11.29 0.32 -8.34
C TYR A 139 -11.51 -0.40 -9.68
N TYR A 140 -12.38 0.12 -10.54
CA TYR A 140 -12.63 -0.49 -11.84
C TYR A 140 -11.85 0.15 -12.98
N ASN A 141 -11.48 1.43 -12.86
CA ASN A 141 -11.01 2.22 -14.00
C ASN A 141 -9.61 2.84 -13.76
N GLN A 142 -9.12 2.88 -12.50
CA GLN A 142 -7.82 3.46 -12.18
C GLN A 142 -6.79 2.36 -11.88
N ARG A 143 -5.52 2.67 -12.15
CA ARG A 143 -4.39 1.83 -11.75
C ARG A 143 -3.59 2.43 -10.61
N ASP A 144 -3.62 3.77 -10.50
CA ASP A 144 -2.93 4.53 -9.47
C ASP A 144 -3.75 4.61 -8.19
N ASN A 145 -3.06 4.53 -7.07
CA ASN A 145 -3.60 4.65 -5.73
C ASN A 145 -3.85 6.11 -5.29
N ALA A 146 -3.21 7.10 -5.92
CA ALA A 146 -3.29 8.51 -5.51
C ALA A 146 -4.74 9.03 -5.45
N PRO A 147 -5.62 8.80 -6.46
CA PRO A 147 -7.00 9.25 -6.41
C PRO A 147 -7.79 8.66 -5.23
N LEU A 148 -7.47 7.41 -4.82
CA LEU A 148 -8.08 6.82 -3.63
C LEU A 148 -7.62 7.51 -2.36
N MET A 149 -6.32 7.80 -2.25
CA MET A 149 -5.77 8.51 -1.08
C MET A 149 -6.35 9.91 -0.96
N ASP A 150 -6.53 10.64 -2.06
CA ASP A 150 -7.18 11.95 -2.08
C ASP A 150 -8.61 11.87 -1.53
N LEU A 151 -9.38 10.86 -1.93
CA LEU A 151 -10.72 10.65 -1.37
C LEU A 151 -10.69 10.32 0.12
N LEU A 152 -9.72 9.54 0.61
CA LEU A 152 -9.61 9.25 2.04
C LEU A 152 -9.28 10.52 2.83
N HIS A 153 -8.38 11.37 2.32
CA HIS A 153 -8.03 12.66 2.93
C HIS A 153 -9.17 13.67 2.90
N LEU A 154 -10.08 13.56 1.95
CA LEU A 154 -11.26 14.40 1.86
C LEU A 154 -12.37 13.94 2.82
N VAL A 155 -12.69 12.65 2.84
CA VAL A 155 -13.88 12.12 3.53
C VAL A 155 -13.63 11.87 5.02
N ALA A 156 -12.46 11.39 5.41
CA ALA A 156 -12.20 11.02 6.79
C ALA A 156 -12.24 12.24 7.76
N PRO A 157 -11.60 13.39 7.43
CA PRO A 157 -11.72 14.60 8.26
C PRO A 157 -13.16 15.15 8.31
N ALA A 158 -13.90 15.08 7.20
CA ALA A 158 -15.30 15.55 7.19
C ALA A 158 -16.18 14.74 8.17
N ILE A 159 -16.01 13.42 8.20
CA ILE A 159 -16.71 12.57 9.20
C ILE A 159 -16.23 12.91 10.61
N ARG A 160 -14.95 13.21 10.80
CA ARG A 160 -14.42 13.61 12.09
C ARG A 160 -15.07 14.91 12.58
N THR A 161 -15.12 15.93 11.73
CA THR A 161 -15.78 17.21 12.03
C THR A 161 -17.25 17.02 12.43
N MET A 162 -17.99 16.19 11.70
CA MET A 162 -19.37 15.84 12.00
C MET A 162 -19.50 15.18 13.40
N HIS A 163 -18.62 14.25 13.74
CA HIS A 163 -18.62 13.58 15.04
C HIS A 163 -18.21 14.52 16.18
N ASP A 164 -17.28 15.44 15.93
CA ASP A 164 -16.87 16.45 16.92
C ASP A 164 -17.97 17.49 17.17
N ALA A 165 -18.82 17.75 16.16
CA ALA A 165 -20.02 18.56 16.29
C ALA A 165 -21.17 17.86 17.08
N GLY A 166 -20.95 16.62 17.53
CA GLY A 166 -21.94 15.85 18.30
C GLY A 166 -23.00 15.11 17.46
N PHE A 167 -22.76 14.93 16.16
CA PHE A 167 -23.70 14.30 15.24
C PHE A 167 -23.30 12.87 14.88
N MET A 168 -24.15 11.90 15.24
CA MET A 168 -24.07 10.50 14.84
C MET A 168 -25.06 10.25 13.70
N HIS A 169 -24.57 9.89 12.53
CA HIS A 169 -25.40 9.67 11.35
C HIS A 169 -26.37 8.47 11.51
N GLY A 170 -25.90 7.42 12.19
CA GLY A 170 -26.72 6.22 12.46
C GLY A 170 -26.84 5.26 11.26
N ASP A 171 -26.54 5.71 10.04
CA ASP A 171 -26.49 4.91 8.82
C ASP A 171 -25.37 5.37 7.89
N MET A 172 -24.16 5.53 8.43
CA MET A 172 -22.97 6.03 7.76
C MET A 172 -22.42 5.02 6.71
N GLY A 173 -23.20 4.77 5.65
CA GLY A 173 -22.73 3.98 4.51
C GLY A 173 -22.07 4.86 3.46
N ASN A 174 -21.16 4.29 2.67
CA ASN A 174 -20.46 5.03 1.61
C ASN A 174 -21.41 5.71 0.61
N GLN A 175 -22.64 5.20 0.44
CA GLN A 175 -23.67 5.79 -0.42
C GLN A 175 -24.33 7.05 0.18
N ASN A 176 -24.16 7.31 1.47
CA ASN A 176 -24.78 8.43 2.19
C ASN A 176 -23.82 9.62 2.38
N ILE A 177 -22.69 9.59 1.68
CA ILE A 177 -21.71 10.67 1.58
C ILE A 177 -21.68 11.11 0.12
N LEU A 178 -22.12 12.31 -0.16
CA LEU A 178 -22.15 12.91 -1.48
C LEU A 178 -20.87 13.72 -1.68
N LEU A 179 -20.25 13.58 -2.83
CA LEU A 179 -19.02 14.27 -3.24
C LEU A 179 -19.32 15.19 -4.42
N PRO A 180 -19.55 16.49 -4.18
CA PRO A 180 -19.71 17.47 -5.23
C PRO A 180 -18.36 17.75 -5.92
N ARG A 181 -18.43 18.30 -7.14
CA ARG A 181 -17.27 18.81 -7.87
C ARG A 181 -17.52 20.23 -8.31
N ASN A 182 -16.45 21.01 -8.39
CA ASN A 182 -16.49 22.35 -8.99
C ASN A 182 -16.38 22.27 -10.53
N GLU A 183 -16.44 23.40 -11.19
CA GLU A 183 -16.33 23.52 -12.66
C GLU A 183 -14.99 22.99 -13.20
N SER A 184 -13.93 23.04 -12.43
CA SER A 184 -12.62 22.46 -12.77
C SER A 184 -12.50 20.96 -12.46
N ASN A 185 -13.62 20.30 -12.12
CA ASN A 185 -13.70 18.86 -11.79
C ASN A 185 -12.97 18.47 -10.49
N ALA A 186 -12.54 19.42 -9.65
CA ALA A 186 -11.95 19.15 -8.35
C ALA A 186 -13.03 18.84 -7.30
N TRP A 187 -12.72 17.96 -6.36
CA TRP A 187 -13.62 17.60 -5.28
C TRP A 187 -13.87 18.76 -4.34
N LEU A 188 -15.13 19.02 -4.04
CA LEU A 188 -15.57 19.91 -2.97
C LEU A 188 -15.77 19.14 -1.66
N ALA A 189 -16.04 19.87 -0.58
CA ALA A 189 -16.27 19.29 0.72
C ALA A 189 -17.44 18.28 0.70
N PRO A 190 -17.27 17.07 1.31
CA PRO A 190 -18.29 16.05 1.35
C PRO A 190 -19.56 16.52 2.04
N GLN A 191 -20.70 16.09 1.53
CA GLN A 191 -22.01 16.37 2.10
C GLN A 191 -22.68 15.10 2.61
N PHE A 192 -23.28 15.17 3.79
CA PHE A 192 -23.98 14.04 4.40
C PHE A 192 -25.46 14.05 4.02
N ILE A 193 -25.98 12.92 3.55
CA ILE A 193 -27.37 12.75 3.10
C ILE A 193 -28.03 11.56 3.79
N ASP A 194 -29.36 11.47 3.71
CA ASP A 194 -30.18 10.43 4.37
C ASP A 194 -30.15 10.44 5.90
N LEU A 195 -30.39 11.59 6.48
CA LEU A 195 -30.21 11.91 7.89
C LEU A 195 -31.34 11.41 8.83
N ASN A 196 -32.33 10.69 8.33
CA ASN A 196 -33.55 10.32 9.10
C ASN A 196 -33.29 9.40 10.32
N ARG A 197 -32.09 8.83 10.44
CA ARG A 197 -31.66 7.96 11.55
C ARG A 197 -30.65 8.63 12.47
N ALA A 198 -30.34 9.88 12.22
CA ALA A 198 -29.34 10.61 12.98
C ALA A 198 -29.75 10.76 14.45
N LYS A 199 -28.74 10.87 15.29
CA LYS A 199 -28.84 11.29 16.70
C LYS A 199 -27.79 12.36 16.93
N TYR A 200 -28.15 13.43 17.60
CA TYR A 200 -27.24 14.55 17.80
C TYR A 200 -27.44 15.20 19.17
N SER A 201 -26.39 15.81 19.64
CA SER A 201 -26.34 16.59 20.89
C SER A 201 -25.29 17.69 20.73
N ASN A 202 -25.24 18.62 21.67
CA ASN A 202 -24.20 19.67 21.63
C ASN A 202 -22.83 19.18 22.11
N GLU A 203 -22.73 17.96 22.62
CA GLU A 203 -21.49 17.36 23.08
C GLU A 203 -20.86 16.49 21.97
N PRO A 204 -19.53 16.47 21.81
CA PRO A 204 -18.85 15.56 20.89
C PRO A 204 -19.23 14.10 21.12
N LEU A 205 -19.25 13.31 20.06
CA LEU A 205 -19.58 11.89 20.18
C LEU A 205 -18.57 11.13 21.03
N THR A 206 -19.09 10.22 21.84
CA THR A 206 -18.27 9.23 22.57
C THR A 206 -17.56 8.28 21.61
N LEU A 207 -16.49 7.65 22.07
CA LEU A 207 -15.75 6.65 21.27
C LEU A 207 -16.65 5.51 20.77
N GLN A 208 -17.61 5.07 21.59
CA GLN A 208 -18.55 4.01 21.20
C GLN A 208 -19.48 4.46 20.07
N GLN A 209 -19.96 5.69 20.08
CA GLN A 209 -20.80 6.26 19.03
C GLN A 209 -20.00 6.44 17.73
N ARG A 210 -18.77 6.94 17.81
CA ARG A 210 -17.85 7.05 16.67
C ARG A 210 -17.54 5.68 16.04
N ALA A 211 -17.25 4.70 16.87
CA ALA A 211 -17.02 3.33 16.45
C ALA A 211 -18.25 2.72 15.75
N PHE A 212 -19.45 3.04 16.23
CA PHE A 212 -20.69 2.57 15.62
C PHE A 212 -20.93 3.12 14.21
N ASP A 213 -20.65 4.39 13.97
CA ASP A 213 -20.78 4.99 12.64
C ASP A 213 -19.64 4.53 11.70
N LEU A 214 -18.40 4.60 12.14
CA LEU A 214 -17.24 4.16 11.33
C LEU A 214 -17.30 2.69 10.92
N ALA A 215 -17.94 1.84 11.73
CA ALA A 215 -18.11 0.42 11.42
C ALA A 215 -18.91 0.15 10.12
N ARG A 216 -19.61 1.15 9.59
CA ARG A 216 -20.39 1.05 8.35
C ARG A 216 -19.63 1.46 7.10
N ILE A 217 -18.53 2.16 7.25
CA ILE A 217 -17.65 2.52 6.13
C ILE A 217 -17.04 1.23 5.57
N ALA A 218 -17.24 1.01 4.28
CA ALA A 218 -16.76 -0.16 3.57
C ALA A 218 -15.49 0.19 2.77
N LEU A 219 -14.34 -0.24 3.29
CA LEU A 219 -13.03 -0.12 2.66
C LEU A 219 -12.24 -1.41 2.85
N PRO A 220 -11.35 -1.79 1.93
CA PRO A 220 -10.39 -2.87 2.15
C PRO A 220 -9.51 -2.61 3.37
N GLY A 221 -9.02 -3.69 4.02
CA GLY A 221 -8.42 -3.61 5.36
C GLY A 221 -7.26 -2.63 5.52
N ALA A 222 -6.37 -2.49 4.52
CA ALA A 222 -5.27 -1.52 4.58
C ALA A 222 -5.79 -0.09 4.51
N TYR A 223 -6.65 0.19 3.56
CA TYR A 223 -7.26 1.51 3.39
C TYR A 223 -8.15 1.89 4.56
N LEU A 224 -8.83 0.92 5.17
CA LEU A 224 -9.59 1.18 6.40
C LEU A 224 -8.69 1.62 7.55
N LYS A 225 -7.49 1.04 7.69
CA LYS A 225 -6.52 1.48 8.70
C LYS A 225 -6.06 2.91 8.42
N THR A 226 -5.66 3.19 7.17
CA THR A 226 -5.27 4.52 6.73
C THR A 226 -6.38 5.54 6.94
N PHE A 227 -7.61 5.20 6.56
CA PHE A 227 -8.79 6.04 6.78
C PHE A 227 -9.00 6.39 8.26
N LYS A 228 -8.90 5.41 9.15
CA LYS A 228 -9.00 5.63 10.61
C LYS A 228 -7.87 6.53 11.13
N THR A 229 -6.66 6.36 10.60
CA THR A 229 -5.52 7.20 10.95
C THR A 229 -5.74 8.66 10.54
N ILE A 230 -6.20 8.90 9.31
CA ILE A 230 -6.56 10.24 8.80
C ILE A 230 -7.72 10.83 9.62
N TYR A 231 -8.76 10.04 9.87
CA TYR A 231 -9.91 10.44 10.70
C TYR A 231 -9.47 10.94 12.08
N ASN A 232 -8.44 10.34 12.68
CA ASN A 232 -7.92 10.76 13.98
C ASN A 232 -6.72 11.73 13.89
N TYR A 233 -6.59 12.46 12.79
CA TYR A 233 -5.53 13.44 12.55
C TYR A 233 -4.13 12.88 12.82
N HIS A 234 -3.89 11.63 12.42
CA HIS A 234 -2.65 10.90 12.67
C HIS A 234 -2.25 10.75 14.14
N GLN A 235 -3.20 10.97 15.06
CA GLN A 235 -3.02 10.71 16.49
C GLN A 235 -3.45 9.30 16.85
N ASP A 236 -2.95 8.82 17.99
CA ASP A 236 -3.35 7.53 18.54
C ASP A 236 -4.79 7.55 19.05
N PHE A 237 -5.53 6.50 18.75
CA PHE A 237 -6.78 6.24 19.45
C PHE A 237 -6.51 5.68 20.85
N PRO A 238 -7.42 5.92 21.81
CA PRO A 238 -7.40 5.16 23.06
C PRO A 238 -7.37 3.65 22.80
N ALA A 239 -6.67 2.90 23.65
CA ALA A 239 -6.36 1.48 23.45
C ALA A 239 -7.57 0.57 23.13
N ASP A 240 -8.76 0.94 23.57
CA ASP A 240 -9.96 0.15 23.37
C ASP A 240 -10.76 0.50 22.10
N PHE A 241 -10.41 1.58 21.40
CA PHE A 241 -11.20 2.03 20.24
C PHE A 241 -11.24 0.99 19.11
N ASP A 242 -10.10 0.39 18.78
CA ASP A 242 -10.05 -0.64 17.73
C ASP A 242 -10.90 -1.87 18.07
N LYS A 243 -10.95 -2.25 19.35
CA LYS A 243 -11.82 -3.33 19.83
C LYS A 243 -13.30 -2.96 19.71
N LEU A 244 -13.65 -1.73 20.08
CA LEU A 244 -15.03 -1.22 19.98
C LEU A 244 -15.48 -1.15 18.52
N GLU A 245 -14.66 -0.61 17.64
CA GLU A 245 -14.95 -0.50 16.20
C GLU A 245 -15.06 -1.87 15.55
N GLN A 246 -14.13 -2.78 15.84
CA GLN A 246 -14.16 -4.14 15.31
C GLN A 246 -15.44 -4.88 15.77
N LYS A 247 -15.81 -4.76 17.04
CA LYS A 247 -17.07 -5.36 17.57
C LYS A 247 -18.31 -4.77 16.89
N ALA A 248 -18.35 -3.46 16.70
CA ALA A 248 -19.44 -2.79 16.00
C ALA A 248 -19.52 -3.23 14.53
N ARG A 249 -18.39 -3.32 13.84
CA ARG A 249 -18.24 -3.78 12.45
C ARG A 249 -18.69 -5.23 12.30
N ASP A 250 -18.22 -6.13 13.12
CA ASP A 250 -18.60 -7.55 13.09
C ASP A 250 -20.10 -7.73 13.31
N ARG A 251 -20.67 -6.97 14.25
CA ARG A 251 -22.12 -6.98 14.51
C ARG A 251 -22.92 -6.47 13.30
N PHE A 252 -22.49 -5.37 12.70
CA PHE A 252 -23.16 -4.79 11.53
C PHE A 252 -23.11 -5.74 10.33
N TRP A 253 -21.95 -6.26 9.97
CA TRP A 253 -21.78 -7.14 8.82
C TRP A 253 -22.39 -8.53 9.04
N SER A 254 -22.35 -9.08 10.26
CA SER A 254 -23.06 -10.31 10.62
C SER A 254 -24.57 -10.14 10.51
N HIS A 255 -25.09 -9.01 11.00
CA HIS A 255 -26.51 -8.69 10.86
C HIS A 255 -26.92 -8.62 9.39
N ARG A 256 -26.11 -8.01 8.53
CA ARG A 256 -26.37 -7.91 7.09
C ARG A 256 -26.29 -9.27 6.39
N ARG A 257 -25.28 -10.09 6.69
CA ARG A 257 -25.13 -11.46 6.13
C ARG A 257 -26.30 -12.36 6.52
N ASN A 258 -26.75 -12.28 7.77
CA ASN A 258 -27.84 -13.10 8.27
C ASN A 258 -29.24 -12.58 7.87
N GLY A 259 -29.30 -11.49 7.11
CA GLY A 259 -30.55 -10.91 6.59
C GLY A 259 -31.35 -11.88 5.72
N LYS A 260 -30.67 -12.77 4.97
CA LYS A 260 -31.29 -13.82 4.16
C LYS A 260 -32.10 -14.83 4.99
N TRP A 261 -31.63 -15.15 6.18
CA TRP A 261 -32.33 -16.08 7.09
C TRP A 261 -33.48 -15.41 7.83
N ARG A 262 -33.36 -14.12 8.16
CA ARG A 262 -34.40 -13.35 8.88
C ARG A 262 -35.52 -12.92 7.96
N HIS A 263 -35.28 -12.77 6.67
CA HIS A 263 -36.27 -12.31 5.68
C HIS A 263 -36.20 -13.17 4.41
N PRO A 264 -36.54 -14.47 4.48
CA PRO A 264 -36.36 -15.40 3.38
C PRO A 264 -37.18 -15.04 2.14
N ILE A 265 -38.44 -14.59 2.31
CA ILE A 265 -39.32 -14.17 1.21
C ILE A 265 -38.76 -12.93 0.50
N ARG A 266 -38.28 -11.95 1.27
CA ARG A 266 -37.65 -10.74 0.71
C ARG A 266 -36.38 -11.09 -0.06
N HIS A 267 -35.59 -12.00 0.48
CA HIS A 267 -34.37 -12.49 -0.17
C HIS A 267 -34.69 -13.24 -1.47
N TRP A 268 -35.74 -14.09 -1.48
CA TRP A 268 -36.17 -14.79 -2.69
C TRP A 268 -36.64 -13.81 -3.77
N LYS A 269 -37.43 -12.81 -3.41
CA LYS A 269 -37.86 -11.74 -4.34
C LYS A 269 -36.68 -10.92 -4.85
N SER A 270 -35.66 -10.62 -4.00
CA SER A 270 -34.48 -9.87 -4.38
C SER A 270 -33.55 -10.61 -5.36
N LYS A 271 -33.59 -11.95 -5.41
CA LYS A 271 -32.84 -12.74 -6.40
C LYS A 271 -33.31 -12.51 -7.84
N LYS A 272 -34.54 -12.04 -8.03
CA LYS A 272 -35.11 -11.73 -9.35
C LYS A 272 -34.76 -10.32 -9.83
N LEU A 273 -34.18 -9.49 -8.98
CA LEU A 273 -33.75 -8.14 -9.35
C LEU A 273 -32.31 -8.15 -9.87
N PRO A 274 -31.97 -7.28 -10.82
CA PRO A 274 -30.58 -7.10 -11.23
C PRO A 274 -29.70 -6.83 -10.03
N LYS A 275 -28.60 -7.57 -9.90
CA LYS A 275 -27.65 -7.34 -8.81
C LYS A 275 -26.92 -6.04 -9.08
N ALA A 276 -26.91 -5.14 -8.10
CA ALA A 276 -26.04 -3.97 -8.17
C ALA A 276 -24.57 -4.42 -8.30
N LYS A 277 -23.82 -3.72 -9.15
CA LYS A 277 -22.37 -3.93 -9.30
C LYS A 277 -21.71 -3.81 -7.91
N PRO A 278 -20.85 -4.74 -7.49
CA PRO A 278 -20.10 -4.60 -6.25
C PRO A 278 -19.28 -3.31 -6.26
N ILE A 279 -19.00 -2.74 -5.09
CA ILE A 279 -18.11 -1.56 -4.98
C ILE A 279 -16.72 -1.90 -5.50
N TYR A 280 -16.28 -3.12 -5.26
CA TYR A 280 -14.98 -3.61 -5.69
C TYR A 280 -15.15 -4.73 -6.71
N PRO A 281 -14.27 -4.83 -7.71
CA PRO A 281 -14.16 -6.03 -8.51
C PRO A 281 -13.81 -7.23 -7.62
N PRO A 282 -13.91 -8.48 -8.11
CA PRO A 282 -13.35 -9.63 -7.42
C PRO A 282 -11.90 -9.34 -7.01
N VAL A 283 -11.49 -9.77 -5.81
CA VAL A 283 -10.15 -9.44 -5.25
C VAL A 283 -9.02 -9.83 -6.21
N GLN A 284 -9.20 -10.89 -6.97
CA GLN A 284 -8.27 -11.33 -8.00
C GLN A 284 -8.06 -10.32 -9.14
N ASP A 285 -9.01 -9.40 -9.33
CA ASP A 285 -8.99 -8.40 -10.39
C ASP A 285 -8.60 -7.01 -9.86
N ILE A 286 -8.50 -6.85 -8.53
CA ILE A 286 -8.08 -5.58 -7.93
C ILE A 286 -6.56 -5.46 -8.03
N TRP A 287 -6.12 -4.42 -8.72
CA TRP A 287 -4.73 -4.01 -8.73
C TRP A 287 -4.66 -2.49 -8.68
N LEU A 288 -4.12 -1.97 -7.58
CA LEU A 288 -3.76 -0.56 -7.46
C LEU A 288 -2.28 -0.49 -7.12
N TRP A 289 -1.55 0.34 -7.83
CA TRP A 289 -0.15 0.62 -7.60
C TRP A 289 0.01 1.89 -6.78
N ASP A 290 0.88 1.87 -5.80
CA ASP A 290 1.25 3.05 -5.04
C ASP A 290 2.67 3.48 -5.40
N GLU A 291 2.77 4.59 -6.13
CA GLU A 291 4.05 5.10 -6.61
C GLU A 291 4.99 5.49 -5.47
N LYS A 292 4.43 6.03 -4.39
CA LYS A 292 5.20 6.49 -3.23
C LYS A 292 5.94 5.36 -2.52
N SER A 293 5.34 4.19 -2.45
CA SER A 293 5.93 2.99 -1.85
C SER A 293 6.41 1.97 -2.88
N ALA A 294 6.23 2.25 -4.17
CA ALA A 294 6.58 1.40 -5.32
C ALA A 294 6.14 -0.05 -5.14
N GLN A 295 4.87 -0.26 -4.77
CA GLN A 295 4.30 -1.58 -4.52
C GLN A 295 2.79 -1.64 -4.74
N PRO A 296 2.23 -2.83 -5.00
CA PRO A 296 0.79 -2.98 -5.14
C PRO A 296 0.07 -2.89 -3.78
N MET A 297 -1.14 -2.32 -3.82
CA MET A 297 -1.99 -2.06 -2.66
C MET A 297 -3.13 -3.06 -2.49
N ILE A 298 -2.96 -4.29 -2.93
CA ILE A 298 -3.95 -5.35 -2.72
C ILE A 298 -3.92 -5.83 -1.28
N VAL A 299 -5.06 -5.75 -0.59
CA VAL A 299 -5.23 -6.35 0.74
C VAL A 299 -6.47 -7.20 0.76
N PRO A 300 -6.35 -8.49 0.46
CA PRO A 300 -7.47 -9.42 0.56
C PRO A 300 -7.97 -9.49 2.00
N GLY A 301 -9.28 -9.49 2.18
CA GLY A 301 -9.93 -9.70 3.46
C GLY A 301 -9.63 -11.08 4.05
N ARG A 302 -9.90 -11.26 5.36
CA ARG A 302 -9.61 -12.53 6.05
C ARG A 302 -10.29 -13.74 5.40
N GLN A 303 -11.53 -13.58 4.93
CA GLN A 303 -12.28 -14.65 4.26
C GLN A 303 -11.72 -14.96 2.87
N GLU A 304 -11.31 -13.93 2.15
CA GLU A 304 -10.68 -14.07 0.84
C GLU A 304 -9.32 -14.75 0.94
N LYS A 305 -8.50 -14.38 1.94
CA LYS A 305 -7.25 -15.09 2.24
C LYS A 305 -7.48 -16.60 2.50
N HIS A 306 -8.59 -16.96 3.13
CA HIS A 306 -8.94 -18.37 3.32
C HIS A 306 -9.39 -19.05 2.02
N ALA A 307 -10.13 -18.35 1.15
CA ALA A 307 -10.57 -18.89 -0.14
C ALA A 307 -9.38 -19.16 -1.09
N TYR A 308 -8.33 -18.33 -1.01
CA TYR A 308 -7.10 -18.50 -1.82
C TYR A 308 -6.06 -19.42 -1.17
N ARG A 309 -6.23 -19.82 0.08
CA ARG A 309 -5.38 -20.83 0.71
C ARG A 309 -5.65 -22.20 0.11
N ASN A 310 -4.85 -22.58 -0.85
CA ASN A 310 -4.84 -23.95 -1.37
C ASN A 310 -4.11 -24.87 -0.38
N TRP A 311 -4.87 -25.61 0.45
CA TRP A 311 -4.32 -26.54 1.44
C TRP A 311 -3.43 -27.61 0.82
N ARG A 312 -3.73 -28.06 -0.40
CA ARG A 312 -2.90 -29.03 -1.12
C ARG A 312 -1.54 -28.44 -1.46
N TYR A 313 -1.53 -27.18 -1.90
CA TYR A 313 -0.29 -26.46 -2.19
C TYR A 313 0.53 -26.26 -0.91
N MET A 314 -0.07 -25.82 0.18
CA MET A 314 0.62 -25.62 1.46
C MET A 314 1.19 -26.91 2.01
N PHE A 315 0.43 -28.00 1.94
CA PHE A 315 0.92 -29.32 2.36
C PHE A 315 2.06 -29.82 1.46
N SER A 316 1.94 -29.68 0.15
CA SER A 316 2.99 -30.03 -0.81
C SER A 316 4.28 -29.23 -0.55
N MET A 317 4.16 -27.93 -0.34
CA MET A 317 5.29 -27.05 -0.02
C MET A 317 5.98 -27.45 1.30
N LEU A 318 5.19 -27.72 2.34
CA LEU A 318 5.72 -28.21 3.62
C LEU A 318 6.45 -29.55 3.45
N TRP A 319 5.84 -30.51 2.73
CA TRP A 319 6.42 -31.81 2.46
C TRP A 319 7.75 -31.70 1.70
N GLN A 320 7.79 -30.90 0.65
CA GLN A 320 9.03 -30.62 -0.09
C GLN A 320 10.11 -30.05 0.85
N GLY A 321 9.74 -29.13 1.73
CA GLY A 321 10.64 -28.54 2.73
C GLY A 321 11.17 -29.59 3.69
N VAL A 322 10.33 -30.47 4.22
CA VAL A 322 10.74 -31.55 5.12
C VAL A 322 11.73 -32.52 4.43
N CYS A 323 11.44 -32.89 3.18
CA CYS A 323 12.34 -33.80 2.41
C CYS A 323 13.70 -33.14 2.11
N ALA A 324 13.71 -31.83 1.84
CA ALA A 324 14.93 -31.09 1.50
C ALA A 324 15.77 -30.72 2.74
N ALA A 325 15.13 -30.56 3.90
CA ALA A 325 15.76 -30.02 5.11
C ALA A 325 17.06 -30.70 5.55
N PRO A 326 17.21 -32.03 5.57
CA PRO A 326 18.46 -32.65 6.02
C PRO A 326 19.66 -32.28 5.15
N SER A 327 19.48 -32.28 3.84
CA SER A 327 20.52 -31.93 2.87
C SER A 327 20.88 -30.45 2.91
N ILE A 328 19.88 -29.57 2.96
CA ILE A 328 20.06 -28.13 3.09
C ILE A 328 20.77 -27.80 4.41
N TYR A 329 20.34 -28.40 5.52
CA TYR A 329 20.93 -28.15 6.84
C TYR A 329 22.41 -28.55 6.89
N LYS A 330 22.79 -29.70 6.30
CA LYS A 330 24.17 -30.13 6.21
C LYS A 330 25.03 -29.10 5.45
N ARG A 331 24.57 -28.64 4.28
CA ARG A 331 25.26 -27.61 3.47
C ARG A 331 25.35 -26.27 4.23
N TYR A 332 24.24 -25.87 4.84
CA TYR A 332 24.20 -24.65 5.63
C TYR A 332 25.27 -24.62 6.73
N LYS A 333 25.42 -25.71 7.49
CA LYS A 333 26.45 -25.80 8.53
C LYS A 333 27.86 -25.71 7.98
N GLN A 334 28.12 -26.31 6.82
CA GLN A 334 29.41 -26.22 6.15
C GLN A 334 29.70 -24.81 5.68
N LEU A 335 28.75 -24.17 5.03
CA LEU A 335 28.88 -22.79 4.53
C LEU A 335 29.05 -21.79 5.67
N LEU A 336 28.28 -21.95 6.75
CA LEU A 336 28.42 -21.05 7.90
C LEU A 336 29.82 -21.14 8.52
N ALA A 337 30.42 -22.34 8.59
CA ALA A 337 31.79 -22.50 9.08
C ALA A 337 32.85 -21.92 8.11
N GLN A 338 32.49 -21.72 6.84
CA GLN A 338 33.38 -21.15 5.81
C GLN A 338 33.17 -19.65 5.60
N SER A 339 32.24 -19.04 6.35
CA SER A 339 31.98 -17.59 6.28
C SER A 339 33.24 -16.79 6.58
N TYR A 340 33.51 -15.78 5.77
CA TYR A 340 34.69 -14.90 5.86
C TYR A 340 36.06 -15.58 5.65
N CYS A 341 36.09 -16.85 5.21
CA CYS A 341 37.33 -17.60 5.01
C CYS A 341 37.89 -17.51 3.58
N THR A 342 37.14 -16.95 2.65
CA THR A 342 37.52 -16.89 1.24
C THR A 342 37.67 -15.43 0.81
N PRO A 343 38.75 -15.03 0.12
CA PRO A 343 38.86 -13.69 -0.46
C PRO A 343 37.73 -13.41 -1.45
N VAL A 344 37.23 -12.17 -1.44
CA VAL A 344 36.13 -11.73 -2.29
C VAL A 344 36.50 -10.42 -2.99
N GLU A 345 36.58 -10.44 -4.31
CA GLU A 345 36.70 -9.21 -5.09
C GLU A 345 35.42 -8.40 -4.99
N MET A 346 35.51 -7.15 -4.50
CA MET A 346 34.33 -6.30 -4.23
C MET A 346 33.80 -5.59 -5.48
N LYS A 347 34.62 -5.48 -6.53
CA LYS A 347 34.25 -4.76 -7.75
C LYS A 347 33.01 -5.34 -8.43
N GLY A 348 32.05 -4.46 -8.72
CA GLY A 348 30.78 -4.81 -9.39
C GLY A 348 29.76 -5.54 -8.53
N ARG A 349 30.03 -5.79 -7.23
CA ARG A 349 29.11 -6.53 -6.36
C ARG A 349 28.06 -5.66 -5.68
N ILE A 350 28.24 -4.35 -5.69
CA ILE A 350 27.30 -3.41 -5.05
C ILE A 350 26.64 -2.62 -6.17
N GLY A 351 25.33 -2.79 -6.28
CA GLY A 351 24.51 -2.10 -7.26
C GLY A 351 23.38 -1.27 -6.62
N ILE A 352 22.78 -0.42 -7.45
CA ILE A 352 21.64 0.42 -7.09
C ILE A 352 20.42 -0.05 -7.89
N ALA A 353 19.32 -0.29 -7.19
CA ALA A 353 18.06 -0.57 -7.86
C ALA A 353 17.28 0.75 -8.08
N MET A 354 16.66 0.86 -9.25
CA MET A 354 15.91 2.02 -9.69
C MET A 354 14.57 1.60 -10.28
N HIS A 355 13.59 2.48 -10.12
CA HIS A 355 12.33 2.44 -10.85
C HIS A 355 12.16 3.80 -11.53
N PRO A 356 12.39 3.90 -12.85
CA PRO A 356 12.49 5.18 -13.54
C PRO A 356 11.19 5.98 -13.46
N HIS A 357 11.29 7.26 -13.10
CA HIS A 357 10.20 8.21 -13.16
C HIS A 357 10.52 9.30 -14.21
N PRO A 358 9.57 9.69 -15.08
CA PRO A 358 9.85 10.61 -16.19
C PRO A 358 10.51 11.92 -15.76
N ASP A 359 10.07 12.47 -14.64
CA ASP A 359 10.54 13.77 -14.18
C ASP A 359 11.90 13.73 -13.47
N PHE A 360 12.44 12.53 -13.17
CA PHE A 360 13.60 12.33 -12.30
C PHE A 360 14.80 11.69 -12.97
N ILE A 361 14.64 11.12 -14.15
CA ILE A 361 15.69 10.33 -14.83
C ILE A 361 17.02 11.09 -14.94
N GLU A 362 16.99 12.34 -15.41
CA GLU A 362 18.22 13.13 -15.59
C GLU A 362 18.92 13.39 -14.24
N THR A 363 18.15 13.70 -13.21
CA THR A 363 18.69 13.88 -11.85
C THR A 363 19.28 12.58 -11.31
N GLU A 364 18.59 11.46 -11.51
CA GLU A 364 19.06 10.14 -11.06
C GLU A 364 20.33 9.70 -11.79
N LEU A 365 20.51 10.05 -13.08
CA LEU A 365 21.73 9.79 -13.83
C LEU A 365 22.94 10.57 -13.30
N VAL A 366 22.73 11.84 -12.90
CA VAL A 366 23.77 12.65 -12.25
C VAL A 366 24.16 12.04 -10.90
N LEU A 367 23.18 11.61 -10.12
CA LEU A 367 23.43 10.95 -8.83
C LEU A 367 24.18 9.61 -8.99
N LEU A 368 23.86 8.82 -10.01
CA LEU A 368 24.61 7.59 -10.30
C LEU A 368 26.07 7.87 -10.68
N GLU A 369 26.32 8.93 -11.43
CA GLU A 369 27.69 9.33 -11.80
C GLU A 369 28.48 9.76 -10.55
N GLN A 370 27.86 10.46 -9.61
CA GLN A 370 28.48 10.80 -8.31
C GLN A 370 28.80 9.54 -7.48
N LEU A 371 28.04 8.47 -7.62
CA LEU A 371 28.35 7.16 -7.02
C LEU A 371 29.41 6.35 -7.78
N GLY A 372 29.95 6.86 -8.87
CA GLY A 372 30.94 6.16 -9.72
C GLY A 372 30.32 5.14 -10.66
N ASN A 373 29.06 5.31 -11.05
CA ASN A 373 28.32 4.43 -11.97
C ASN A 373 28.32 2.95 -11.55
N PRO A 374 27.85 2.62 -10.33
CA PRO A 374 27.74 1.22 -9.90
C PRO A 374 26.76 0.44 -10.80
N PRO A 375 26.78 -0.90 -10.77
CA PRO A 375 25.77 -1.72 -11.44
C PRO A 375 24.34 -1.26 -11.08
N VAL A 376 23.44 -1.29 -12.07
CA VAL A 376 22.07 -0.82 -11.90
C VAL A 376 21.08 -1.96 -12.14
N LEU A 377 20.12 -2.14 -11.24
CA LEU A 377 18.94 -2.97 -11.45
C LEU A 377 17.77 -2.08 -11.83
N LEU A 378 17.23 -2.27 -13.03
CA LEU A 378 16.09 -1.53 -13.54
C LEU A 378 14.81 -2.38 -13.52
N ARG A 379 13.73 -1.80 -12.99
CA ARG A 379 12.42 -2.45 -12.96
C ARG A 379 11.63 -2.17 -14.23
N PHE A 380 10.95 -3.21 -14.73
CA PHE A 380 9.87 -3.16 -15.69
C PHE A 380 8.63 -3.77 -15.06
N CYS A 381 7.56 -3.04 -14.96
CA CYS A 381 6.32 -3.52 -14.35
C CYS A 381 5.26 -3.80 -15.43
N HIS A 382 4.65 -4.99 -15.38
CA HIS A 382 3.63 -5.39 -16.37
C HIS A 382 2.41 -4.45 -16.40
N HIS A 383 2.04 -3.84 -15.26
CA HIS A 383 0.93 -2.89 -15.17
C HIS A 383 1.18 -1.53 -15.81
N GLU A 384 2.44 -1.20 -16.12
CA GLU A 384 2.81 0.05 -16.78
C GLU A 384 2.37 0.07 -18.24
N THR A 385 2.42 1.26 -18.84
CA THR A 385 2.09 1.48 -20.24
C THR A 385 3.28 1.22 -21.15
N ILE A 386 3.04 1.02 -22.43
CA ILE A 386 4.09 0.88 -23.44
C ILE A 386 5.02 2.11 -23.50
N THR A 387 4.50 3.29 -23.18
CA THR A 387 5.29 4.53 -23.12
C THR A 387 6.32 4.47 -21.99
N GLU A 388 5.92 3.96 -20.82
CA GLU A 388 6.79 3.78 -19.66
C GLU A 388 7.84 2.70 -19.94
N TRP A 389 7.45 1.58 -20.53
CA TRP A 389 8.40 0.55 -20.95
C TRP A 389 9.42 1.09 -21.94
N ASN A 390 9.00 1.84 -22.96
CA ASN A 390 9.91 2.43 -23.95
C ASN A 390 10.89 3.43 -23.31
N ARG A 391 10.46 4.17 -22.30
CA ARG A 391 11.34 5.06 -21.53
C ARG A 391 12.41 4.28 -20.78
N THR A 392 12.03 3.20 -20.11
CA THR A 392 12.97 2.32 -19.40
C THR A 392 13.93 1.62 -20.38
N ILE A 393 13.43 1.19 -21.55
CA ILE A 393 14.28 0.66 -22.64
C ILE A 393 15.32 1.69 -23.08
N ALA A 394 14.93 2.96 -23.26
CA ALA A 394 15.87 4.03 -23.62
C ALA A 394 16.92 4.25 -22.51
N LEU A 395 16.51 4.20 -21.25
CA LEU A 395 17.41 4.32 -20.11
C LEU A 395 18.42 3.16 -20.04
N VAL A 396 18.00 1.92 -20.31
CA VAL A 396 18.94 0.76 -20.41
C VAL A 396 20.01 1.05 -21.46
N LYS A 397 19.61 1.49 -22.66
CA LYS A 397 20.55 1.82 -23.74
C LYS A 397 21.51 2.95 -23.36
N GLN A 398 21.01 3.99 -22.70
CA GLN A 398 21.82 5.11 -22.24
C GLN A 398 22.84 4.69 -21.16
N LEU A 399 22.46 3.90 -20.18
CA LEU A 399 23.35 3.38 -19.14
C LEU A 399 24.43 2.47 -19.77
N ARG A 400 24.01 1.57 -20.66
CA ARG A 400 24.96 0.67 -21.35
C ARG A 400 25.95 1.41 -22.24
N SER A 401 25.55 2.48 -22.91
CA SER A 401 26.47 3.33 -23.71
C SER A 401 27.51 4.03 -22.84
N LYS A 402 27.21 4.26 -21.54
CA LYS A 402 28.17 4.77 -20.54
C LYS A 402 29.01 3.65 -19.87
N GLY A 403 28.86 2.40 -20.28
CA GLY A 403 29.56 1.25 -19.72
C GLY A 403 29.01 0.75 -18.37
N VAL A 404 27.85 1.24 -17.93
CA VAL A 404 27.19 0.79 -16.68
C VAL A 404 26.65 -0.61 -16.89
N GLU A 405 26.92 -1.53 -15.95
CA GLU A 405 26.31 -2.84 -15.94
C GLU A 405 24.83 -2.74 -15.55
N VAL A 406 23.95 -3.37 -16.32
CA VAL A 406 22.52 -3.34 -16.07
C VAL A 406 21.95 -4.74 -15.93
N MET A 407 21.24 -4.98 -14.85
CA MET A 407 20.36 -6.13 -14.62
C MET A 407 18.91 -5.67 -14.71
N LEU A 408 18.03 -6.50 -15.27
CA LEU A 408 16.58 -6.20 -15.30
C LEU A 408 15.86 -6.98 -14.22
N ALA A 409 14.85 -6.35 -13.62
CA ALA A 409 13.83 -7.01 -12.82
C ALA A 409 12.48 -6.80 -13.50
N VAL A 410 11.86 -7.89 -13.93
CA VAL A 410 10.59 -7.87 -14.68
C VAL A 410 9.46 -8.33 -13.75
N LEU A 411 8.61 -7.38 -13.35
CA LEU A 411 7.64 -7.53 -12.30
C LEU A 411 6.25 -7.85 -12.86
N GLN A 412 5.65 -8.91 -12.33
CA GLN A 412 4.28 -9.29 -12.62
C GLN A 412 3.27 -8.49 -11.81
N ASP A 413 2.06 -8.47 -12.32
CA ASP A 413 0.84 -8.14 -11.59
C ASP A 413 -0.14 -9.34 -11.61
N ARG A 414 -1.36 -9.18 -11.12
CA ARG A 414 -2.35 -10.26 -11.20
C ARG A 414 -2.81 -10.53 -12.63
N GLN A 415 -2.82 -9.52 -13.51
CA GLN A 415 -3.23 -9.66 -14.89
C GLN A 415 -2.23 -10.53 -15.69
N ALA A 416 -0.95 -10.49 -15.36
CA ALA A 416 0.06 -11.37 -15.95
C ALA A 416 -0.29 -12.87 -15.80
N ILE A 417 -0.95 -13.24 -14.70
CA ILE A 417 -1.43 -14.62 -14.48
C ILE A 417 -2.74 -14.89 -15.22
N LEU A 418 -3.68 -13.93 -15.19
CA LEU A 418 -5.01 -14.10 -15.77
C LEU A 418 -4.99 -13.98 -17.30
N GLN A 419 -4.00 -13.29 -17.87
CA GLN A 419 -3.82 -13.03 -19.29
C GLN A 419 -2.40 -13.42 -19.73
N PRO A 420 -2.07 -14.71 -19.83
CA PRO A 420 -0.71 -15.18 -20.14
C PRO A 420 -0.12 -14.62 -21.43
N ASP A 421 -0.96 -14.36 -22.44
CA ASP A 421 -0.55 -13.79 -23.71
C ASP A 421 -0.04 -12.35 -23.55
N SER A 422 -0.66 -11.56 -22.68
CA SER A 422 -0.19 -10.20 -22.32
C SER A 422 1.18 -10.25 -21.66
N TRP A 423 1.38 -11.17 -20.72
CA TRP A 423 2.66 -11.38 -20.07
C TRP A 423 3.73 -11.80 -21.06
N LYS A 424 3.43 -12.74 -21.95
CA LYS A 424 4.34 -13.19 -22.99
C LYS A 424 4.72 -12.05 -23.94
N ALA A 425 3.75 -11.25 -24.38
CA ALA A 425 3.99 -10.09 -25.25
C ALA A 425 4.88 -9.04 -24.57
N PHE A 426 4.63 -8.75 -23.28
CA PHE A 426 5.45 -7.85 -22.47
C PHE A 426 6.91 -8.32 -22.36
N LEU A 427 7.13 -9.59 -21.97
CA LEU A 427 8.47 -10.16 -21.91
C LEU A 427 9.18 -10.12 -23.27
N THR A 428 8.45 -10.46 -24.34
CA THR A 428 9.00 -10.46 -25.69
C THR A 428 9.47 -9.08 -26.10
N LEU A 429 8.64 -8.05 -25.87
CA LEU A 429 8.99 -6.66 -26.18
C LEU A 429 10.28 -6.22 -25.48
N ILE A 430 10.40 -6.48 -24.18
CA ILE A 430 11.56 -6.08 -23.39
C ILE A 430 12.81 -6.82 -23.88
N ILE A 431 12.73 -8.14 -23.97
CA ILE A 431 13.90 -8.97 -24.30
C ILE A 431 14.37 -8.71 -25.73
N GLU A 432 13.47 -8.52 -26.70
CA GLU A 432 13.84 -8.15 -28.08
C GLU A 432 14.44 -6.74 -28.17
N SER A 433 14.03 -5.83 -27.26
CA SER A 433 14.52 -4.43 -27.29
C SER A 433 15.89 -4.23 -26.66
N VAL A 434 16.21 -4.98 -25.59
CA VAL A 434 17.41 -4.75 -24.76
C VAL A 434 18.15 -6.04 -24.37
N GLY A 435 17.66 -7.20 -24.76
CA GLY A 435 18.24 -8.49 -24.39
C GLY A 435 19.72 -8.64 -24.78
N GLU A 436 20.16 -8.09 -25.93
CA GLU A 436 21.56 -8.08 -26.37
C GLU A 436 22.48 -7.22 -25.48
N GLN A 437 21.91 -6.35 -24.64
CA GLN A 437 22.65 -5.38 -23.82
C GLN A 437 22.76 -5.77 -22.36
N VAL A 438 21.98 -6.77 -21.91
CA VAL A 438 21.90 -7.19 -20.51
C VAL A 438 22.17 -8.69 -20.40
N ALA A 439 22.89 -9.08 -19.34
CA ALA A 439 23.18 -10.49 -19.10
C ALA A 439 22.15 -11.15 -18.17
N HIS A 440 21.71 -10.45 -17.12
CA HIS A 440 20.85 -11.01 -16.09
C HIS A 440 19.46 -10.37 -16.11
N ILE A 441 18.44 -11.22 -16.08
CA ILE A 441 17.03 -10.80 -16.02
C ILE A 441 16.35 -11.58 -14.89
N GLU A 442 15.93 -10.88 -13.85
CA GLU A 442 15.08 -11.41 -12.78
C GLU A 442 13.63 -11.46 -13.28
N ILE A 443 13.05 -12.65 -13.25
CA ILE A 443 11.65 -12.86 -13.63
C ILE A 443 10.83 -13.04 -12.35
N THR A 444 9.82 -12.24 -12.22
CA THR A 444 8.93 -12.09 -11.05
C THR A 444 9.55 -11.30 -9.89
N HIS A 445 8.69 -10.85 -8.99
CA HIS A 445 9.08 -10.09 -7.80
C HIS A 445 8.20 -10.49 -6.62
N ALA A 446 8.80 -10.64 -5.43
CA ALA A 446 8.13 -11.04 -4.20
C ALA A 446 7.11 -12.17 -4.42
N SER A 447 7.55 -13.24 -5.13
CA SER A 447 6.71 -14.33 -5.64
C SER A 447 5.94 -15.09 -4.54
N ASN A 448 6.35 -14.96 -3.28
CA ASN A 448 5.69 -15.53 -2.11
C ASN A 448 4.66 -14.58 -1.45
N ARG A 449 4.37 -13.43 -2.05
CA ARG A 449 3.41 -12.45 -1.52
C ARG A 449 2.18 -12.31 -2.41
N LEU A 450 1.00 -12.60 -1.86
CA LEU A 450 -0.29 -12.53 -2.57
C LEU A 450 -0.53 -11.15 -3.22
N LYS A 451 -0.09 -10.07 -2.59
CA LYS A 451 -0.25 -8.72 -3.12
C LYS A 451 0.47 -8.49 -4.45
N TRP A 452 1.50 -9.28 -4.74
CA TRP A 452 2.24 -9.26 -6.00
C TRP A 452 1.63 -10.17 -7.08
N GLY A 453 0.44 -10.73 -6.84
CA GLY A 453 -0.37 -11.42 -7.84
C GLY A 453 -0.13 -12.93 -7.97
N ILE A 454 0.91 -13.49 -7.37
CA ILE A 454 1.22 -14.94 -7.42
C ILE A 454 0.63 -15.62 -6.17
N TRP A 455 -0.15 -16.68 -6.37
CA TRP A 455 -0.84 -17.39 -5.29
C TRP A 455 -0.43 -18.85 -5.14
N SER A 456 0.38 -19.37 -6.07
CA SER A 456 0.91 -20.73 -6.02
C SER A 456 2.20 -20.87 -6.81
N SER A 457 2.97 -21.94 -6.56
CA SER A 457 4.14 -22.26 -7.38
C SER A 457 3.79 -22.65 -8.82
N THR A 458 2.58 -23.11 -9.07
CA THR A 458 2.08 -23.37 -10.44
C THR A 458 1.93 -22.07 -11.22
N GLU A 459 1.38 -21.02 -10.59
CA GLU A 459 1.30 -19.70 -11.23
C GLU A 459 2.69 -19.09 -11.45
N TYR A 460 3.61 -19.29 -10.50
CA TYR A 460 5.01 -18.91 -10.72
C TYR A 460 5.62 -19.63 -11.94
N ALA A 461 5.44 -20.94 -12.07
CA ALA A 461 5.90 -21.70 -13.23
C ALA A 461 5.29 -21.21 -14.55
N GLN A 462 4.01 -20.82 -14.52
CA GLN A 462 3.31 -20.24 -15.67
C GLN A 462 3.99 -18.96 -16.16
N LEU A 463 4.39 -18.09 -15.24
CA LEU A 463 5.11 -16.84 -15.60
C LEU A 463 6.53 -17.10 -16.12
N MET A 464 7.20 -18.14 -15.62
CA MET A 464 8.56 -18.50 -16.06
C MET A 464 8.59 -19.14 -17.45
N THR A 465 7.53 -19.81 -17.88
CA THR A 465 7.49 -20.56 -19.15
C THR A 465 7.87 -19.70 -20.36
N PRO A 466 7.27 -18.52 -20.63
CA PRO A 466 7.65 -17.70 -21.76
C PRO A 466 9.09 -17.13 -21.64
N ALA A 467 9.58 -16.91 -20.41
CA ALA A 467 10.96 -16.48 -20.21
C ALA A 467 11.97 -17.55 -20.66
N PHE A 468 11.74 -18.81 -20.37
CA PHE A 468 12.56 -19.93 -20.83
C PHE A 468 12.46 -20.12 -22.36
N GLU A 469 11.30 -19.87 -22.97
CA GLU A 469 11.17 -19.88 -24.44
C GLU A 469 12.02 -18.78 -25.07
N LEU A 470 12.03 -17.59 -24.51
CA LEU A 470 12.83 -16.46 -24.99
C LEU A 470 14.32 -16.69 -24.76
N GLN A 471 14.71 -17.27 -23.63
CA GLN A 471 16.11 -17.62 -23.36
C GLN A 471 16.69 -18.55 -24.43
N ARG A 472 15.90 -19.47 -25.00
CA ARG A 472 16.39 -20.32 -26.14
C ARG A 472 16.68 -19.51 -27.41
N ARG A 473 15.95 -18.40 -27.61
CA ARG A 473 16.19 -17.48 -28.73
C ARG A 473 17.37 -16.52 -28.47
N PHE A 474 17.62 -16.20 -27.19
CA PHE A 474 18.66 -15.31 -26.69
C PHE A 474 19.54 -16.03 -25.66
N PRO A 475 20.44 -16.94 -26.10
CA PRO A 475 21.18 -17.85 -25.20
C PRO A 475 22.14 -17.16 -24.23
N HIS A 476 22.54 -15.91 -24.49
CA HIS A 476 23.41 -15.12 -23.60
C HIS A 476 22.64 -14.59 -22.37
N ILE A 477 21.30 -14.54 -22.39
CA ILE A 477 20.49 -14.09 -21.27
C ILE A 477 20.51 -15.15 -20.18
N ARG A 478 20.76 -14.69 -18.96
CA ARG A 478 20.80 -15.49 -17.75
C ARG A 478 19.58 -15.16 -16.89
N LEU A 479 18.63 -16.09 -16.77
CA LEU A 479 17.44 -15.92 -15.94
C LEU A 479 17.77 -16.08 -14.46
N VAL A 480 17.23 -15.19 -13.64
CA VAL A 480 17.44 -15.13 -12.20
C VAL A 480 16.06 -15.18 -11.49
N GLY A 481 15.98 -15.79 -10.33
CA GLY A 481 14.73 -15.93 -9.56
C GLY A 481 14.91 -16.81 -8.34
N PRO A 482 13.84 -17.06 -7.56
CA PRO A 482 12.44 -16.65 -7.72
C PRO A 482 12.08 -15.31 -7.07
N ALA A 483 13.04 -14.51 -6.62
CA ALA A 483 12.82 -13.22 -5.95
C ALA A 483 11.80 -13.30 -4.80
N CYS A 484 11.91 -14.31 -3.94
CA CYS A 484 11.12 -14.37 -2.72
C CYS A 484 11.56 -13.28 -1.74
N ILE A 485 10.62 -12.82 -0.91
CA ILE A 485 10.88 -11.76 0.07
C ILE A 485 10.89 -12.31 1.50
N ASP A 486 11.65 -11.67 2.37
CA ASP A 486 11.80 -12.00 3.79
C ASP A 486 12.39 -13.40 4.04
N PHE A 487 12.29 -13.90 5.27
CA PHE A 487 12.88 -15.17 5.66
C PHE A 487 11.87 -16.33 5.48
N GLU A 488 11.51 -16.64 4.22
CA GLU A 488 10.56 -17.71 3.88
C GLU A 488 11.17 -18.69 2.87
N TYR A 489 11.74 -19.80 3.33
CA TYR A 489 12.44 -20.78 2.47
C TYR A 489 11.53 -21.78 1.79
N LEU A 490 10.40 -22.14 2.39
CA LEU A 490 9.48 -23.10 1.80
C LEU A 490 8.96 -22.66 0.42
N PRO A 491 8.56 -21.39 0.24
CA PRO A 491 8.25 -20.87 -1.10
C PRO A 491 9.43 -20.95 -2.08
N VAL A 492 10.66 -20.68 -1.63
CA VAL A 492 11.86 -20.78 -2.47
C VAL A 492 12.04 -22.21 -2.97
N ILE A 493 11.99 -23.22 -2.07
CA ILE A 493 12.08 -24.63 -2.41
C ILE A 493 11.00 -25.02 -3.42
N ALA A 494 9.74 -24.60 -3.16
CA ALA A 494 8.62 -24.91 -4.04
C ALA A 494 8.77 -24.26 -5.43
N ALA A 495 9.25 -23.02 -5.50
CA ALA A 495 9.50 -22.32 -6.75
C ALA A 495 10.64 -22.99 -7.54
N LEU A 496 11.77 -23.28 -6.91
CA LEU A 496 12.89 -23.98 -7.54
C LEU A 496 12.45 -25.32 -8.12
N ASN A 497 11.65 -26.10 -7.38
CA ASN A 497 11.17 -27.40 -7.84
C ASN A 497 10.24 -27.34 -9.06
N THR A 498 9.74 -26.17 -9.44
CA THR A 498 8.96 -26.00 -10.67
C THR A 498 9.83 -25.72 -11.91
N GLN A 499 11.12 -25.40 -11.72
CA GLN A 499 12.00 -25.04 -12.85
C GLN A 499 12.46 -26.27 -13.64
N PRO A 500 12.70 -26.14 -14.94
CA PRO A 500 13.25 -27.22 -15.73
C PRO A 500 14.73 -27.48 -15.36
N LYS A 501 15.13 -28.73 -15.20
CA LYS A 501 16.54 -29.10 -14.96
C LYS A 501 17.48 -28.75 -16.13
N THR A 502 16.92 -28.72 -17.33
CA THR A 502 17.68 -28.45 -18.57
C THR A 502 18.01 -27.00 -18.78
N GLN A 503 17.36 -26.10 -18.04
CA GLN A 503 17.56 -24.65 -18.06
C GLN A 503 17.57 -24.13 -16.60
N PRO A 504 18.66 -24.37 -15.85
CA PRO A 504 18.74 -23.88 -14.48
C PRO A 504 18.79 -22.36 -14.44
N LEU A 505 18.29 -21.78 -13.37
CA LEU A 505 18.46 -20.35 -13.08
C LEU A 505 19.96 -20.03 -12.89
N ALA A 506 20.41 -18.93 -13.42
CA ALA A 506 21.80 -18.49 -13.31
C ALA A 506 22.18 -18.01 -11.90
N ALA A 507 21.19 -17.60 -11.12
CA ALA A 507 21.35 -17.28 -9.71
C ALA A 507 20.01 -17.42 -8.99
N LEU A 508 20.07 -17.74 -7.71
CA LEU A 508 18.93 -17.57 -6.80
C LEU A 508 18.87 -16.11 -6.38
N SER A 509 17.82 -15.40 -6.79
CA SER A 509 17.57 -14.05 -6.30
C SER A 509 16.63 -14.04 -5.09
N HIS A 510 16.85 -13.07 -4.22
CA HIS A 510 16.07 -12.92 -2.99
C HIS A 510 16.00 -11.47 -2.54
N LEU A 511 14.85 -11.06 -2.01
CA LEU A 511 14.67 -9.78 -1.34
C LEU A 511 14.98 -10.01 0.15
N LEU A 512 16.27 -9.94 0.49
CA LEU A 512 16.78 -10.41 1.79
C LEU A 512 16.73 -9.31 2.85
N TYR A 513 15.60 -9.15 3.46
CA TYR A 513 15.38 -8.18 4.52
C TYR A 513 15.76 -8.68 5.91
N VAL A 514 16.19 -7.73 6.75
CA VAL A 514 16.47 -8.00 8.17
C VAL A 514 15.17 -8.06 8.97
N ASP A 515 15.13 -8.88 10.02
CA ASP A 515 13.97 -9.00 10.88
C ASP A 515 13.59 -7.65 11.51
N ARG A 516 12.30 -7.30 11.38
CA ARG A 516 11.74 -6.03 11.88
C ARG A 516 12.48 -4.76 11.46
N ARG A 517 13.31 -4.84 10.42
CA ARG A 517 14.18 -3.74 9.97
C ARG A 517 15.10 -3.19 11.06
N GLY A 518 15.53 -4.03 11.99
CA GLY A 518 16.56 -3.69 12.97
C GLY A 518 17.97 -3.77 12.40
N ALA A 519 18.97 -3.74 13.27
CA ALA A 519 20.37 -3.83 12.85
C ALA A 519 20.64 -5.09 12.01
N PRO A 520 21.59 -5.04 11.04
CA PRO A 520 21.91 -6.19 10.16
C PRO A 520 22.29 -7.47 10.91
N GLU A 521 22.83 -7.32 12.11
CA GLU A 521 23.24 -8.43 12.99
C GLU A 521 22.09 -9.02 13.80
N ASN A 522 20.91 -8.37 13.79
CA ASN A 522 19.73 -8.87 14.51
C ASN A 522 19.32 -10.25 14.04
N THR A 523 19.02 -11.14 15.01
CA THR A 523 18.66 -12.52 14.74
C THR A 523 17.14 -12.72 14.70
N GLN A 524 16.65 -13.36 13.67
CA GLN A 524 15.29 -13.87 13.59
C GLN A 524 15.22 -15.28 14.20
N GLY A 525 14.23 -15.50 15.09
CA GLY A 525 14.12 -16.78 15.80
C GLY A 525 15.35 -17.10 16.65
N ASN A 526 16.03 -16.09 17.16
CA ASN A 526 17.23 -16.15 17.99
C ASN A 526 18.45 -16.86 17.36
N LYS A 527 18.47 -17.06 16.03
CA LYS A 527 19.55 -17.82 15.36
C LYS A 527 19.97 -17.32 13.99
N PHE A 528 19.13 -16.57 13.31
CA PHE A 528 19.36 -16.22 11.90
C PHE A 528 19.54 -14.72 11.72
N SER A 529 20.76 -14.25 11.74
CA SER A 529 21.15 -12.91 11.32
C SER A 529 21.27 -12.83 9.79
N THR A 530 21.70 -11.72 9.24
CA THR A 530 21.98 -11.56 7.81
C THR A 530 23.01 -12.58 7.31
N LEU A 531 24.02 -12.91 8.10
CA LEU A 531 25.02 -13.91 7.78
C LEU A 531 24.42 -15.31 7.62
N GLU A 532 23.69 -15.78 8.65
CA GLU A 532 23.06 -17.10 8.61
C GLU A 532 22.01 -17.21 7.52
N LYS A 533 21.27 -16.14 7.25
CA LYS A 533 20.32 -16.10 6.13
C LYS A 533 21.04 -16.22 4.79
N SER A 534 22.15 -15.53 4.60
CA SER A 534 22.98 -15.61 3.37
C SER A 534 23.53 -17.03 3.16
N ALA A 535 24.09 -17.64 4.22
CA ALA A 535 24.58 -19.02 4.17
C ALA A 535 23.45 -20.03 3.84
N LEU A 536 22.26 -19.79 4.35
CA LEU A 536 21.11 -20.68 4.10
C LEU A 536 20.56 -20.51 2.67
N LEU A 537 20.53 -19.30 2.11
CA LEU A 537 20.20 -19.09 0.70
C LEU A 537 21.22 -19.78 -0.21
N LYS A 538 22.52 -19.69 0.09
CA LYS A 538 23.57 -20.40 -0.62
C LYS A 538 23.40 -21.91 -0.54
N ALA A 539 23.03 -22.42 0.63
CA ALA A 539 22.74 -23.86 0.82
C ALA A 539 21.52 -24.33 -0.01
N LEU A 540 20.52 -23.46 -0.18
CA LEU A 540 19.35 -23.73 -1.05
C LEU A 540 19.75 -23.78 -2.52
N ALA A 541 20.59 -22.85 -3.00
CA ALA A 541 21.09 -22.89 -4.35
C ALA A 541 21.93 -24.15 -4.63
N GLN A 542 22.87 -24.49 -3.73
CA GLN A 542 23.67 -25.71 -3.81
C GLN A 542 22.88 -27.01 -3.68
N TRP A 543 21.74 -26.98 -3.00
CA TRP A 543 20.86 -28.15 -2.90
C TRP A 543 20.12 -28.40 -4.20
N SER A 544 19.72 -27.34 -4.91
CA SER A 544 18.86 -27.40 -6.07
C SER A 544 19.70 -27.67 -7.35
N ASP A 545 19.35 -28.71 -8.11
CA ASP A 545 19.89 -28.97 -9.44
C ASP A 545 19.26 -28.08 -10.55
N ARG A 546 18.47 -27.07 -10.14
CA ARG A 546 17.72 -26.16 -11.02
C ARG A 546 18.14 -24.70 -10.87
N CYS A 547 19.23 -24.48 -10.19
CA CYS A 547 19.83 -23.15 -9.98
C CYS A 547 21.35 -23.32 -9.91
N GLU A 548 22.10 -22.36 -10.48
CA GLU A 548 23.54 -22.27 -10.25
C GLU A 548 23.84 -21.86 -8.81
N ASP A 549 25.02 -22.17 -8.34
CA ASP A 549 25.50 -21.83 -7.00
C ASP A 549 25.88 -20.34 -6.90
N LYS A 550 24.92 -19.45 -7.11
CA LYS A 550 25.05 -17.99 -7.01
C LYS A 550 23.84 -17.39 -6.34
N ILE A 551 24.09 -16.36 -5.53
CA ILE A 551 23.03 -15.61 -4.84
C ILE A 551 23.10 -14.15 -5.22
N ILE A 552 21.96 -13.57 -5.60
CA ILE A 552 21.78 -12.14 -5.83
C ILE A 552 20.73 -11.62 -4.86
N VAL A 553 21.08 -10.63 -4.06
CA VAL A 553 20.11 -9.86 -3.30
C VAL A 553 19.62 -8.73 -4.21
N SER A 554 18.44 -8.90 -4.77
CA SER A 554 17.89 -7.96 -5.76
C SER A 554 17.14 -6.78 -5.11
N GLU A 555 16.83 -6.87 -3.82
CA GLU A 555 16.22 -5.77 -3.08
C GLU A 555 16.52 -5.87 -1.57
N VAL A 556 16.94 -4.75 -1.00
CA VAL A 556 17.02 -4.52 0.44
C VAL A 556 17.00 -3.03 0.73
N ASN A 557 16.35 -2.62 1.81
CA ASN A 557 16.38 -1.26 2.34
C ASN A 557 15.92 -1.22 3.80
N TRP A 558 15.97 -0.04 4.38
CA TRP A 558 15.29 0.31 5.64
C TRP A 558 14.34 1.48 5.42
N PRO A 559 13.20 1.54 6.12
CA PRO A 559 12.38 2.74 6.13
C PRO A 559 13.02 3.82 7.01
N VAL A 560 12.94 5.06 6.53
CA VAL A 560 13.35 6.25 7.30
C VAL A 560 12.19 6.72 8.17
N LYS A 561 12.44 7.02 9.44
CA LYS A 561 11.43 7.49 10.40
C LYS A 561 10.72 8.74 9.92
N HIS A 562 9.44 8.84 10.24
CA HIS A 562 8.60 10.05 10.07
C HIS A 562 8.41 10.53 8.62
N THR A 563 8.67 9.69 7.65
CA THR A 563 8.38 10.00 6.23
C THR A 563 6.94 9.74 5.83
N GLY A 564 6.15 9.13 6.69
CA GLY A 564 4.77 8.72 6.43
C GLY A 564 4.64 7.47 5.56
N ILE A 565 5.76 6.91 5.10
CA ILE A 565 5.80 5.74 4.22
C ILE A 565 6.52 4.61 4.92
N TRP A 566 5.89 3.44 4.90
CA TRP A 566 6.44 2.19 5.41
C TRP A 566 6.50 1.16 4.29
N SER A 567 7.67 0.81 3.82
CA SER A 567 7.88 -0.22 2.80
C SER A 567 8.75 -1.35 3.37
N PRO A 568 8.50 -2.61 2.96
CA PRO A 568 7.51 -3.16 2.01
C PRO A 568 6.41 -3.98 2.67
N ILE A 569 6.09 -3.85 3.96
CA ILE A 569 5.25 -4.79 4.70
C ILE A 569 3.85 -4.21 4.97
N GLY A 570 2.82 -4.98 4.62
CA GLY A 570 1.44 -4.72 5.03
C GLY A 570 0.85 -3.45 4.41
N CYS A 571 0.47 -2.49 5.24
CA CYS A 571 0.11 -1.14 4.80
C CYS A 571 1.39 -0.34 4.56
N PRO A 572 1.58 0.29 3.39
CA PRO A 572 2.79 1.04 3.07
C PRO A 572 2.86 2.40 3.76
N TYR A 573 1.81 2.79 4.47
CA TYR A 573 1.74 4.06 5.17
C TYR A 573 1.99 3.91 6.65
N GLU A 574 2.72 4.87 7.23
CA GLU A 574 2.95 4.95 8.66
C GLU A 574 1.62 5.14 9.41
N THR A 575 1.41 4.32 10.43
CA THR A 575 0.24 4.39 11.31
C THR A 575 0.67 4.81 12.72
N PRO A 576 -0.25 5.31 13.57
CA PRO A 576 0.09 5.63 14.96
C PRO A 576 0.69 4.46 15.74
N LYS A 577 0.26 3.22 15.46
CA LYS A 577 0.87 2.03 16.06
C LYS A 577 2.34 1.93 15.68
N TRP A 578 2.67 2.13 14.43
CA TRP A 578 4.05 2.06 13.94
C TRP A 578 4.89 3.21 14.48
N ARG A 579 4.35 4.42 14.63
CA ARG A 579 5.05 5.52 15.28
C ARG A 579 5.46 5.18 16.72
N ARG A 580 4.58 4.51 17.47
CA ARG A 580 4.90 4.06 18.84
C ARG A 580 5.97 2.96 18.85
N GLU A 581 5.87 2.02 17.93
CA GLU A 581 6.84 0.93 17.76
C GLU A 581 8.13 1.42 17.08
N GLN A 582 8.15 2.66 16.62
CA GLN A 582 9.24 3.31 15.89
C GLN A 582 9.82 2.42 14.79
N PRO A 583 9.02 1.93 13.85
CA PRO A 583 9.48 1.01 12.83
C PRO A 583 10.18 1.76 11.69
N GLY A 584 11.34 2.19 11.87
CA GLY A 584 12.17 2.92 10.93
C GLY A 584 13.39 3.43 11.63
N GLU A 585 14.37 3.85 10.89
CA GLU A 585 15.64 4.31 11.40
C GLU A 585 15.83 5.80 11.16
N THR A 586 16.65 6.44 11.97
CA THR A 586 17.16 7.77 11.65
C THR A 586 17.97 7.69 10.35
N GLU A 587 18.15 8.80 9.65
CA GLU A 587 18.93 8.80 8.40
C GLU A 587 20.39 8.35 8.64
N ASP A 588 20.93 8.62 9.82
CA ASP A 588 22.28 8.20 10.19
C ASP A 588 22.36 6.70 10.51
N GLU A 589 21.42 6.17 11.28
CA GLU A 589 21.32 4.72 11.54
C GLU A 589 21.07 3.94 10.24
N TYR A 590 20.24 4.47 9.35
CA TYR A 590 20.00 3.91 8.03
C TYR A 590 21.32 3.80 7.23
N ALA A 591 22.16 4.84 7.23
CA ALA A 591 23.49 4.81 6.61
C ALA A 591 24.39 3.74 7.24
N ASN A 592 24.46 3.69 8.56
CA ASN A 592 25.25 2.70 9.30
C ASN A 592 24.80 1.27 8.99
N TYR A 593 23.50 1.02 8.99
CA TYR A 593 22.94 -0.31 8.71
C TYR A 593 23.18 -0.73 7.27
N MET A 594 23.09 0.19 6.32
CA MET A 594 23.39 -0.09 4.92
C MET A 594 24.83 -0.59 4.75
N LEU A 595 25.80 0.15 5.27
CA LEU A 595 27.22 -0.21 5.13
C LEU A 595 27.54 -1.55 5.78
N ARG A 596 27.04 -1.77 7.00
CA ARG A 596 27.21 -3.02 7.74
C ARG A 596 26.55 -4.19 7.05
N TYR A 597 25.34 -3.99 6.50
CA TYR A 597 24.66 -5.02 5.72
C TYR A 597 25.45 -5.43 4.48
N LEU A 598 25.91 -4.47 3.70
CA LEU A 598 26.73 -4.72 2.51
C LEU A 598 28.02 -5.48 2.86
N ALA A 599 28.71 -5.04 3.92
CA ALA A 599 29.93 -5.69 4.37
C ALA A 599 29.69 -7.13 4.86
N ILE A 600 28.68 -7.37 5.74
CA ILE A 600 28.37 -8.70 6.24
C ILE A 600 27.96 -9.62 5.09
N THR A 601 27.10 -9.15 4.20
CA THR A 601 26.51 -9.97 3.14
C THR A 601 27.57 -10.39 2.10
N LEU A 602 28.35 -9.43 1.60
CA LEU A 602 29.32 -9.69 0.54
C LEU A 602 30.59 -10.38 1.05
N CYS A 603 31.14 -9.91 2.18
CA CYS A 603 32.36 -10.51 2.77
C CYS A 603 32.12 -11.91 3.34
N SER A 604 30.85 -12.32 3.54
CA SER A 604 30.52 -13.69 3.90
C SER A 604 31.03 -14.73 2.89
N GLY A 605 31.20 -14.34 1.61
CA GLY A 605 31.49 -15.24 0.49
C GLY A 605 30.27 -16.01 -0.05
N HIS A 606 29.07 -15.73 0.49
CA HIS A 606 27.84 -16.44 0.10
C HIS A 606 27.00 -15.73 -0.93
N VAL A 607 27.15 -14.41 -1.09
CA VAL A 607 26.35 -13.56 -1.98
C VAL A 607 27.25 -12.93 -3.04
N GLU A 608 26.83 -13.05 -4.29
CA GLU A 608 27.57 -12.51 -5.44
C GLU A 608 27.36 -11.02 -5.60
N GLN A 609 26.12 -10.54 -5.42
CA GLN A 609 25.77 -9.16 -5.70
C GLN A 609 24.59 -8.71 -4.84
N VAL A 610 24.59 -7.43 -4.43
CA VAL A 610 23.52 -6.79 -3.66
C VAL A 610 23.11 -5.52 -4.37
N PHE A 611 21.81 -5.38 -4.67
CA PHE A 611 21.21 -4.17 -5.20
C PHE A 611 20.44 -3.45 -4.09
N TRP A 612 20.87 -2.22 -3.78
CA TRP A 612 20.20 -1.39 -2.79
C TRP A 612 18.95 -0.74 -3.36
N TRP A 613 17.82 -0.94 -2.75
CA TRP A 613 16.56 -0.36 -3.14
C TRP A 613 16.27 0.86 -2.26
N ARG A 614 16.18 2.08 -2.71
CA ARG A 614 16.33 2.56 -4.09
C ARG A 614 17.14 3.87 -4.06
N LEU A 615 17.56 4.38 -5.24
CA LEU A 615 18.33 5.61 -5.32
C LEU A 615 17.56 6.80 -4.77
N SER A 616 16.39 7.12 -5.31
CA SER A 616 15.55 8.24 -4.89
C SER A 616 14.19 7.75 -4.41
N ALA A 617 13.82 8.09 -3.19
CA ALA A 617 12.49 7.89 -2.59
C ALA A 617 12.40 8.59 -1.24
N ASN A 618 11.28 9.24 -0.95
CA ASN A 618 11.05 9.89 0.34
C ASN A 618 11.15 8.92 1.54
N GLY A 619 10.57 7.73 1.43
CA GLY A 619 10.43 6.83 2.59
C GLY A 619 11.64 5.93 2.88
N TYR A 620 12.54 5.71 1.92
CA TYR A 620 13.59 4.69 2.01
C TYR A 620 14.71 4.84 0.96
N GLY A 621 14.76 5.95 0.21
CA GLY A 621 15.79 6.23 -0.78
C GLY A 621 17.09 6.73 -0.17
N LEU A 622 18.18 6.61 -0.93
CA LEU A 622 19.44 7.28 -0.60
C LEU A 622 19.31 8.80 -0.71
N VAL A 623 18.36 9.25 -1.51
CA VAL A 623 18.03 10.65 -1.76
C VAL A 623 16.53 10.86 -1.55
N ASP A 624 16.14 12.00 -0.99
CA ASP A 624 14.74 12.37 -0.78
C ASP A 624 14.19 13.09 -2.01
N ASP A 625 13.38 12.40 -2.79
CA ASP A 625 12.78 12.90 -4.03
C ASP A 625 11.68 13.98 -3.83
N ARG A 626 11.25 14.21 -2.59
CA ARG A 626 10.25 15.24 -2.24
C ARG A 626 10.84 16.49 -1.64
N ASP A 627 12.13 16.46 -1.31
CA ASP A 627 12.88 17.58 -0.75
C ASP A 627 13.99 17.98 -1.72
N ASN A 628 13.63 18.37 -2.94
CA ASN A 628 14.56 18.79 -4.00
C ASN A 628 15.74 17.83 -4.22
N PHE A 629 15.50 16.54 -4.14
CA PHE A 629 16.54 15.50 -4.21
C PHE A 629 17.65 15.70 -3.16
N ARG A 630 17.24 16.06 -1.94
CA ARG A 630 18.17 16.20 -0.82
C ARG A 630 18.94 14.88 -0.59
N ILE A 631 20.24 14.99 -0.68
CA ILE A 631 21.17 13.89 -0.40
C ILE A 631 21.09 13.56 1.09
N ARG A 632 20.89 12.27 1.41
CA ARG A 632 20.93 11.74 2.78
C ARG A 632 22.33 11.27 3.16
N PRO A 633 22.64 11.16 4.46
CA PRO A 633 23.91 10.59 4.93
C PRO A 633 24.26 9.25 4.29
N ALA A 634 23.25 8.42 4.02
CA ALA A 634 23.44 7.13 3.34
C ALA A 634 24.04 7.24 1.94
N PHE A 635 23.68 8.26 1.17
CA PHE A 635 24.28 8.47 -0.15
C PHE A 635 25.75 8.80 -0.06
N THR A 636 26.13 9.75 0.82
CA THR A 636 27.53 10.14 1.03
C THR A 636 28.37 8.97 1.55
N ALA A 637 27.83 8.26 2.53
CA ALA A 637 28.50 7.08 3.10
C ALA A 637 28.67 5.96 2.05
N LEU A 638 27.68 5.73 1.18
CA LEU A 638 27.79 4.76 0.10
C LEU A 638 28.83 5.18 -0.96
N ALA A 639 28.83 6.46 -1.35
CA ALA A 639 29.81 6.97 -2.30
C ALA A 639 31.25 6.74 -1.79
N PHE A 640 31.48 7.06 -0.52
CA PHE A 640 32.78 6.82 0.10
C PHE A 640 33.11 5.32 0.21
N PHE A 641 32.14 4.49 0.55
CA PHE A 641 32.31 3.03 0.62
C PHE A 641 32.66 2.44 -0.75
N LEU A 642 31.98 2.85 -1.80
CA LEU A 642 32.26 2.40 -3.18
C LEU A 642 33.66 2.80 -3.65
N GLN A 643 34.10 4.00 -3.30
CA GLN A 643 35.43 4.50 -3.62
C GLN A 643 36.51 3.77 -2.82
N THR A 644 36.27 3.48 -1.53
CA THR A 644 37.29 2.96 -0.59
C THR A 644 37.35 1.44 -0.60
N ILE A 645 36.21 0.76 -0.58
CA ILE A 645 36.08 -0.70 -0.46
C ILE A 645 35.64 -1.33 -1.78
N GLY A 646 34.80 -0.64 -2.55
CA GLY A 646 34.17 -1.21 -3.76
C GLY A 646 35.13 -1.61 -4.88
N GLN A 647 36.41 -1.23 -4.80
CA GLN A 647 37.47 -1.59 -5.77
C GLN A 647 38.55 -2.50 -5.16
N THR A 648 38.34 -3.00 -3.96
CA THR A 648 39.33 -3.82 -3.23
C THR A 648 38.96 -5.31 -3.26
N THR A 649 39.83 -6.13 -2.67
CA THR A 649 39.58 -7.54 -2.40
C THR A 649 39.44 -7.72 -0.88
N PHE A 650 38.28 -8.20 -0.40
CA PHE A 650 38.13 -8.67 0.98
C PHE A 650 39.03 -9.88 1.20
N ILE A 651 39.79 -9.90 2.27
CA ILE A 651 40.77 -10.95 2.60
C ILE A 651 40.23 -11.86 3.70
N ARG A 652 39.84 -11.28 4.85
CA ARG A 652 39.40 -12.03 6.03
C ARG A 652 38.68 -11.15 7.04
N LYS A 653 37.96 -11.77 7.95
CA LYS A 653 37.56 -11.15 9.21
C LYS A 653 38.70 -11.36 10.22
N CYS A 654 39.21 -10.29 10.81
CA CYS A 654 40.21 -10.35 11.86
C CYS A 654 39.61 -10.88 13.16
N ASP A 655 40.46 -11.49 14.00
CA ASP A 655 40.05 -11.96 15.33
C ASP A 655 39.63 -10.78 16.20
N SER A 656 38.45 -10.84 16.75
CA SER A 656 37.85 -9.80 17.58
C SER A 656 36.69 -10.39 18.41
N PRO A 657 36.31 -9.74 19.52
CA PRO A 657 35.13 -10.15 20.29
C PRO A 657 33.86 -10.25 19.40
N ASP A 658 32.90 -11.08 19.80
CA ASP A 658 31.68 -11.36 18.99
C ASP A 658 30.86 -10.11 18.65
N ASN A 659 30.95 -9.06 19.46
CA ASN A 659 30.25 -7.79 19.26
C ASN A 659 31.06 -6.78 18.43
N ILE A 660 32.25 -7.14 17.95
CA ILE A 660 33.16 -6.30 17.18
C ILE A 660 33.44 -6.95 15.82
N PHE A 661 33.37 -6.16 14.79
CA PHE A 661 33.67 -6.58 13.44
C PHE A 661 34.88 -5.80 12.92
N VAL A 662 35.85 -6.53 12.42
CA VAL A 662 37.06 -5.99 11.76
C VAL A 662 37.29 -6.77 10.51
N LEU A 663 37.05 -6.15 9.37
CA LEU A 663 37.18 -6.76 8.05
C LEU A 663 38.39 -6.18 7.33
N GLU A 664 39.26 -7.04 6.84
CA GLU A 664 40.48 -6.69 6.14
C GLU A 664 40.31 -6.75 4.62
N PHE A 665 40.72 -5.70 3.95
CA PHE A 665 40.68 -5.56 2.50
C PHE A 665 42.07 -5.22 1.94
N LEU A 666 42.36 -5.68 0.74
CA LEU A 666 43.60 -5.37 0.00
C LEU A 666 43.28 -4.40 -1.15
N SER A 667 43.90 -3.23 -1.14
CA SER A 667 43.87 -2.22 -2.20
C SER A 667 45.24 -2.05 -2.83
N GLY A 668 45.49 -2.69 -3.94
CA GLY A 668 46.83 -2.77 -4.50
C GLY A 668 47.80 -3.48 -3.53
N THR A 669 48.76 -2.75 -2.95
CA THR A 669 49.71 -3.26 -1.95
C THR A 669 49.40 -2.81 -0.51
N SER A 670 48.35 -2.01 -0.30
CA SER A 670 47.99 -1.43 1.00
C SER A 670 46.77 -2.13 1.56
N ASN A 671 46.77 -2.30 2.89
CA ASN A 671 45.62 -2.82 3.59
C ASN A 671 44.67 -1.70 4.01
N VAL A 672 43.39 -1.99 3.93
CA VAL A 672 42.30 -1.17 4.43
C VAL A 672 41.46 -2.05 5.35
N TRP A 673 41.11 -1.56 6.51
CA TRP A 673 40.18 -2.25 7.41
C TRP A 673 38.91 -1.44 7.59
N MET A 674 37.80 -2.13 7.59
CA MET A 674 36.51 -1.58 8.00
C MET A 674 36.15 -2.18 9.35
N ALA A 675 35.87 -1.33 10.34
CA ALA A 675 35.59 -1.79 11.69
C ALA A 675 34.37 -1.11 12.31
N TRP A 676 33.59 -1.87 13.09
CA TRP A 676 32.45 -1.35 13.88
C TRP A 676 32.19 -2.25 15.08
N ALA A 677 31.41 -1.75 16.05
CA ALA A 677 30.92 -2.52 17.20
C ALA A 677 29.38 -2.42 17.30
N LEU A 678 28.76 -3.40 17.93
CA LEU A 678 27.29 -3.40 18.13
C LEU A 678 26.85 -2.40 19.20
N ALA A 679 27.78 -1.94 20.05
CA ALA A 679 27.61 -0.88 21.03
C ALA A 679 28.93 -0.12 21.12
N ASP A 680 28.90 1.08 21.68
CA ASP A 680 30.12 1.86 21.93
C ASP A 680 31.13 1.04 22.68
N SER A 681 32.37 1.01 22.18
CA SER A 681 33.43 0.17 22.71
C SER A 681 34.78 0.90 22.69
N ASP A 682 35.51 0.79 23.77
CA ASP A 682 36.89 1.26 23.88
C ASP A 682 37.93 0.14 23.56
N TYR A 683 37.48 -0.93 22.87
CA TYR A 683 38.35 -2.00 22.42
C TYR A 683 39.46 -1.46 21.51
N GLU A 684 40.70 -1.71 21.86
CA GLU A 684 41.87 -1.33 21.07
C GLU A 684 42.10 -2.36 19.98
N LEU A 685 42.18 -1.89 18.73
CA LEU A 685 42.41 -2.73 17.57
C LEU A 685 43.89 -3.14 17.53
N ASP A 686 44.16 -4.43 17.47
CA ASP A 686 45.54 -4.98 17.29
C ASP A 686 45.94 -4.95 15.80
N ILE A 687 45.91 -3.74 15.22
CA ILE A 687 46.32 -3.48 13.82
C ILE A 687 47.11 -2.17 13.77
N SER A 688 48.15 -2.14 12.92
CA SER A 688 48.90 -0.91 12.66
C SER A 688 48.27 -0.13 11.54
N TYR A 689 47.87 1.10 11.79
CA TYR A 689 47.30 2.01 10.81
C TYR A 689 47.92 3.40 10.88
N SER A 690 48.01 4.08 9.76
CA SER A 690 48.54 5.43 9.64
C SER A 690 47.46 6.51 9.68
N LYS A 691 46.22 6.12 9.27
CA LYS A 691 45.10 7.03 9.11
C LYS A 691 43.77 6.34 9.48
N VAL A 692 42.85 7.09 10.13
CA VAL A 692 41.51 6.62 10.40
C VAL A 692 40.47 7.64 9.90
N LEU A 693 39.39 7.13 9.25
CA LEU A 693 38.30 7.93 8.69
C LEU A 693 36.97 7.42 9.23
N ASP A 694 36.02 8.32 9.37
CA ASP A 694 34.61 7.95 9.63
C ASP A 694 33.93 7.37 8.38
N LYS A 695 32.65 7.01 8.51
CA LYS A 695 31.87 6.45 7.41
C LYS A 695 31.69 7.38 6.20
N ASP A 696 31.85 8.68 6.39
CA ASP A 696 31.69 9.73 5.37
C ASP A 696 33.04 10.20 4.78
N GLY A 697 34.16 9.62 5.25
CA GLY A 697 35.49 9.92 4.79
C GLY A 697 36.21 11.06 5.53
N ASN A 698 35.66 11.54 6.63
CA ASN A 698 36.32 12.58 7.44
C ASN A 698 37.38 11.97 8.33
N VAL A 699 38.50 12.69 8.50
CA VAL A 699 39.59 12.27 9.39
C VAL A 699 39.15 12.37 10.86
N ILE A 700 39.31 11.27 11.60
CA ILE A 700 39.08 11.23 13.03
C ILE A 700 40.41 10.98 13.77
N THR A 701 40.53 11.53 14.98
CA THR A 701 41.80 11.50 15.74
C THR A 701 42.06 10.17 16.47
N LYS A 702 41.02 9.41 16.76
CA LYS A 702 41.10 8.12 17.46
C LYS A 702 40.06 7.13 16.91
N ALA A 703 40.49 5.90 16.71
CA ALA A 703 39.61 4.79 16.32
C ALA A 703 38.75 4.37 17.51
N ARG A 704 37.59 4.98 17.68
CA ARG A 704 36.56 4.54 18.64
C ARG A 704 35.50 3.74 17.91
N LEU A 705 35.26 2.53 18.39
CA LEU A 705 34.27 1.65 17.77
C LEU A 705 32.85 1.90 18.29
N SER A 706 31.90 2.00 17.37
CA SER A 706 30.48 2.17 17.64
C SER A 706 29.66 1.48 16.56
N GLY A 707 28.34 1.66 16.55
CA GLY A 707 27.48 1.20 15.46
C GLY A 707 27.77 1.89 14.11
N SER A 708 28.52 2.98 14.10
CA SER A 708 28.98 3.66 12.88
C SER A 708 30.32 3.06 12.42
N PRO A 709 30.42 2.52 11.20
CA PRO A 709 31.68 1.99 10.67
C PRO A 709 32.75 3.06 10.53
N ILE A 710 34.02 2.66 10.77
CA ILE A 710 35.23 3.46 10.52
C ILE A 710 36.12 2.71 9.56
N TYR A 711 37.02 3.44 8.88
CA TYR A 711 38.01 2.89 7.95
C TYR A 711 39.41 3.23 8.42
N LEU A 712 40.28 2.21 8.44
CA LEU A 712 41.67 2.34 8.83
C LEU A 712 42.57 1.97 7.66
N PHE A 713 43.65 2.71 7.47
CA PHE A 713 44.56 2.53 6.33
C PHE A 713 45.99 2.26 6.86
N SER A 714 46.67 1.27 6.25
CA SER A 714 48.08 0.97 6.55
C SER A 714 49.03 2.10 6.16
#